data_1ad3538743647d1e78044f5e97ab3fb8
#
_entry.id   1ad3538743647d1e78044f5e97ab3fb8
#
_cell.length_a   1.000
_cell.length_b   1.000
_cell.length_c   1.000
_cell.angle_alpha   90.00
_cell.angle_beta   90.00
_cell.angle_gamma   90.00
#
_symmetry.space_group_name_H-M   'P 1'
#
loop_
_entity.id
_entity.type
_entity.pdbx_description
1 polymer ?
#
loop_
_entity_poly.entity_id
_entity_poly.type
_entity_poly.pdbx_seq_one_letter_code
_entity_poly.pdbx_strand_id
1 'polypeptide(L)'
;MERFGGKIRDTEDEFAGAEFRDEKTKFLFAYDYKNRFTFRVWGSTFKPALVRELKRLGVRIFDRTEATALLTSPDASGNLCGAGAVGMDVHTGRITVFRAKATVLCMSRPARVWLFDPDQVGLCEFRPMQSIGSGHAMGWRAGMEFTMMEKTVRAEFSAAGRSFPPYGAGNNHNTWYAATMVDATGREIPYVDRDGNELSSVSQRYYPVEGQKFFLKGGVIDNPKYAYRGPETLPFDELMKRGYQLPFYADLSRMPAMERKAIWGLMVGEEGKTKIPIYDNYNRRGFDPSRHMLQSYGTGWQSASFLDQERQFFGAPGGIMHDWDLMTNISGVFAAGDQLFATDCAGFACSTGYYAGRKAAAFSSALPALPDVDPAFVQAEAKRLLAPLSVPEEEGIHWKELNKAIAKAMQNYCGGIKCDALLQEGLSLLQSYETDWVPCLSASNPHDLMRTHEVLDILTVAQMVLHASLARRKSVPSLCFERSDAPVESPSEACHLVISQQNGEISVRSVPLNYFGDLKTEYEARNQDYILHESELLTTPKLPTTNSQLPTNNSQLSTTNYQLPTNTYQLPTISPIPCSARPIRYDSTLCIGCNRCASVCQCDVLLPSPVKGEHPIVMYPGECYYCGACVMVCPREGAIRLEHPLMNRARFVPVKPEPHQ
;
A
#
# COMPACT_ATOMS: atom_id res chain seq x y z
N MET A 1 -5.82 8.21 18.47
CA MET A 1 -4.78 9.02 17.76
C MET A 1 -4.58 10.39 18.42
N GLU A 2 -5.60 11.18 18.58
CA GLU A 2 -5.50 12.53 19.18
C GLU A 2 -4.90 12.51 20.60
N ARG A 3 -5.21 11.48 21.43
CA ARG A 3 -4.58 11.29 22.75
C ARG A 3 -3.05 11.26 22.70
N PHE A 4 -2.49 10.79 21.60
CA PHE A 4 -1.04 10.65 21.39
C PHE A 4 -0.44 11.85 20.65
N GLY A 5 -1.25 12.88 20.36
CA GLY A 5 -0.82 14.09 19.66
C GLY A 5 -0.83 13.99 18.14
N GLY A 6 -1.61 13.05 17.58
CA GLY A 6 -1.91 13.02 16.16
C GLY A 6 -3.12 13.92 15.86
N LYS A 7 -3.04 14.75 14.85
CA LYS A 7 -4.19 15.55 14.39
C LYS A 7 -5.08 14.66 13.53
N ILE A 8 -6.35 14.52 13.91
CA ILE A 8 -7.37 13.76 13.15
C ILE A 8 -8.56 14.65 12.81
N ARG A 9 -9.05 15.44 13.76
CA ARG A 9 -10.15 16.39 13.52
C ARG A 9 -9.59 17.70 13.02
N ASP A 10 -10.16 18.20 11.92
CA ASP A 10 -9.91 19.53 11.42
C ASP A 10 -10.91 20.49 12.07
N THR A 11 -10.48 21.12 13.16
CA THR A 11 -11.30 22.07 13.92
C THR A 11 -11.23 23.49 13.38
N GLU A 12 -10.31 23.76 12.46
CA GLU A 12 -10.06 25.10 11.93
C GLU A 12 -10.85 25.36 10.65
N ASP A 13 -11.53 24.33 10.11
CA ASP A 13 -12.25 24.38 8.84
C ASP A 13 -11.42 25.03 7.71
N GLU A 14 -10.43 24.31 7.24
CA GLU A 14 -9.50 24.73 6.16
C GLU A 14 -10.18 25.33 4.94
N PHE A 15 -11.44 25.01 4.72
CA PHE A 15 -12.24 25.47 3.59
C PHE A 15 -13.29 26.51 3.99
N ALA A 16 -13.24 27.02 5.21
CA ALA A 16 -14.16 28.07 5.63
C ALA A 16 -14.09 29.27 4.70
N GLY A 17 -15.25 29.72 4.24
CA GLY A 17 -15.36 30.86 3.31
C GLY A 17 -15.11 30.52 1.84
N ALA A 18 -14.86 29.26 1.47
CA ALA A 18 -14.90 28.87 0.07
C ALA A 18 -16.34 28.93 -0.46
N GLU A 19 -16.50 29.39 -1.70
CA GLU A 19 -17.82 29.59 -2.34
C GLU A 19 -18.72 28.36 -2.30
N PHE A 20 -18.13 27.18 -2.50
CA PHE A 20 -18.83 25.89 -2.46
C PHE A 20 -19.05 25.35 -1.04
N ARG A 21 -18.57 26.02 -0.01
CA ARG A 21 -18.58 25.54 1.36
C ARG A 21 -19.83 25.98 2.10
N ASP A 22 -20.91 25.27 1.89
CA ASP A 22 -22.17 25.43 2.62
C ASP A 22 -22.50 24.20 3.48
N GLU A 23 -23.67 24.20 4.12
CA GLU A 23 -24.12 23.10 4.97
C GLU A 23 -24.29 21.76 4.23
N LYS A 24 -24.47 21.77 2.91
CA LYS A 24 -24.60 20.56 2.08
C LYS A 24 -23.24 20.07 1.60
N THR A 25 -22.39 20.98 1.22
CA THR A 25 -21.11 20.68 0.57
C THR A 25 -19.95 20.47 1.53
N LYS A 26 -20.10 20.81 2.80
CA LYS A 26 -19.11 20.46 3.81
C LYS A 26 -18.92 18.95 4.00
N PHE A 27 -19.76 18.17 3.36
CA PHE A 27 -19.66 16.71 3.31
C PHE A 27 -18.77 16.17 2.18
N LEU A 28 -18.14 17.01 1.41
CA LEU A 28 -17.24 16.60 0.36
C LEU A 28 -15.97 15.90 0.86
N PHE A 29 -15.67 16.02 2.13
CA PHE A 29 -14.52 15.37 2.78
C PHE A 29 -15.00 14.41 3.86
N ALA A 30 -14.18 13.46 4.31
CA ALA A 30 -14.56 12.56 5.39
C ALA A 30 -14.99 13.36 6.62
N TYR A 31 -16.25 13.26 7.03
CA TYR A 31 -16.89 14.17 7.96
C TYR A 31 -17.51 13.44 9.13
N ASP A 32 -17.34 14.01 10.33
CA ASP A 32 -18.19 13.70 11.47
C ASP A 32 -19.49 14.50 11.35
N TYR A 33 -20.53 13.84 10.88
CA TYR A 33 -21.84 14.46 10.66
C TYR A 33 -22.51 14.96 11.94
N LYS A 34 -22.20 14.32 13.07
CA LYS A 34 -22.78 14.67 14.37
C LYS A 34 -22.11 15.90 14.98
N ASN A 35 -20.80 15.93 14.96
CA ASN A 35 -20.00 16.98 15.59
C ASN A 35 -19.49 18.02 14.60
N ARG A 36 -19.72 17.82 13.31
CA ARG A 36 -19.38 18.75 12.22
C ARG A 36 -17.89 19.01 12.04
N PHE A 37 -17.05 17.98 12.27
CA PHE A 37 -15.62 18.05 12.00
C PHE A 37 -15.24 17.26 10.76
N THR A 38 -14.25 17.73 10.03
CA THR A 38 -13.58 16.94 9.01
C THR A 38 -12.60 16.00 9.68
N PHE A 39 -12.68 14.71 9.33
CA PHE A 39 -11.69 13.72 9.73
C PHE A 39 -10.62 13.59 8.67
N ARG A 40 -9.39 13.67 9.10
CA ARG A 40 -8.25 13.59 8.24
C ARG A 40 -7.06 12.94 8.93
N VAL A 41 -6.29 12.15 8.18
CA VAL A 41 -5.03 11.61 8.67
C VAL A 41 -3.88 12.47 8.15
N TRP A 42 -3.32 13.31 9.02
CA TRP A 42 -2.12 14.09 8.68
C TRP A 42 -0.86 13.23 8.83
N GLY A 43 -0.23 12.89 7.70
CA GLY A 43 0.99 12.09 7.68
C GLY A 43 2.12 12.66 8.53
N SER A 44 2.20 13.99 8.63
CA SER A 44 3.18 14.70 9.45
C SER A 44 3.03 14.50 10.96
N THR A 45 1.83 14.20 11.45
CA THR A 45 1.58 13.99 12.89
C THR A 45 1.26 12.56 13.26
N PHE A 46 0.63 11.81 12.36
CA PHE A 46 0.10 10.47 12.62
C PHE A 46 1.19 9.46 12.98
N LYS A 47 2.15 9.23 12.09
CA LYS A 47 3.24 8.28 12.33
C LYS A 47 4.15 8.71 13.48
N PRO A 48 4.59 9.97 13.58
CA PRO A 48 5.37 10.42 14.72
C PRO A 48 4.66 10.26 16.06
N ALA A 49 3.33 10.44 16.12
CA ALA A 49 2.55 10.23 17.33
C ALA A 49 2.59 8.76 17.77
N LEU A 50 2.40 7.83 16.84
CA LEU A 50 2.48 6.39 17.11
C LEU A 50 3.88 5.97 17.58
N VAL A 51 4.93 6.43 16.90
CA VAL A 51 6.32 6.11 17.28
C VAL A 51 6.65 6.63 18.68
N ARG A 52 6.21 7.84 19.03
CA ARG A 52 6.40 8.36 20.39
C ARG A 52 5.70 7.49 21.43
N GLU A 53 4.48 7.04 21.12
CA GLU A 53 3.71 6.20 22.03
C GLU A 53 4.34 4.81 22.22
N LEU A 54 4.79 4.18 21.14
CA LEU A 54 5.55 2.92 21.22
C LEU A 54 6.78 3.06 22.13
N LYS A 55 7.55 4.13 21.96
CA LYS A 55 8.72 4.42 22.79
C LYS A 55 8.33 4.66 24.26
N ARG A 56 7.24 5.43 24.50
CA ARG A 56 6.73 5.69 25.84
C ARG A 56 6.33 4.41 26.57
N LEU A 57 5.74 3.47 25.84
CA LEU A 57 5.31 2.16 26.36
C LEU A 57 6.47 1.15 26.47
N GLY A 58 7.68 1.52 26.09
CA GLY A 58 8.84 0.62 26.13
C GLY A 58 8.77 -0.51 25.10
N VAL A 59 7.98 -0.36 24.03
CA VAL A 59 7.89 -1.36 22.98
C VAL A 59 9.23 -1.43 22.24
N ARG A 60 9.80 -2.63 22.15
CA ARG A 60 11.04 -2.88 21.42
C ARG A 60 10.74 -2.87 19.92
N ILE A 61 11.49 -2.06 19.19
CA ILE A 61 11.40 -1.96 17.73
C ILE A 61 12.69 -2.53 17.15
N PHE A 62 12.56 -3.49 16.25
CA PHE A 62 13.66 -4.08 15.51
C PHE A 62 13.63 -3.50 14.10
N ASP A 63 14.28 -2.37 13.93
CA ASP A 63 14.41 -1.74 12.63
C ASP A 63 15.22 -2.63 11.68
N ARG A 64 14.97 -2.49 10.38
CA ARG A 64 15.68 -3.21 9.31
C ARG A 64 15.70 -4.72 9.50
N THR A 65 14.61 -5.26 10.03
CA THR A 65 14.42 -6.69 10.22
C THR A 65 13.24 -7.16 9.37
N GLU A 66 13.53 -7.94 8.36
CA GLU A 66 12.54 -8.60 7.52
C GLU A 66 11.99 -9.83 8.24
N ALA A 67 10.68 -9.94 8.36
CA ALA A 67 10.03 -11.15 8.85
C ALA A 67 9.93 -12.17 7.71
N THR A 68 10.39 -13.40 7.93
CA THR A 68 10.54 -14.41 6.89
C THR A 68 9.69 -15.65 7.08
N ALA A 69 9.38 -16.02 8.31
CA ALA A 69 8.53 -17.16 8.62
C ALA A 69 7.76 -16.97 9.94
N LEU A 70 6.56 -17.54 10.00
CA LEU A 70 5.84 -17.77 11.25
C LEU A 70 6.39 -19.01 11.94
N LEU A 71 6.61 -18.90 13.23
CA LEU A 71 6.88 -20.05 14.10
C LEU A 71 5.55 -20.60 14.59
N THR A 72 5.34 -21.87 14.38
CA THR A 72 4.18 -22.61 14.87
C THR A 72 4.61 -23.80 15.70
N SER A 73 3.76 -24.21 16.62
CA SER A 73 3.96 -25.37 17.48
C SER A 73 2.61 -26.08 17.68
N PRO A 74 2.56 -27.41 17.75
CA PRO A 74 1.33 -28.08 18.11
C PRO A 74 0.98 -27.84 19.59
N ASP A 75 -0.31 -27.59 19.86
CA ASP A 75 -0.83 -27.60 21.23
C ASP A 75 -1.00 -29.04 21.76
N ALA A 76 -1.49 -29.17 22.97
CA ALA A 76 -1.72 -30.48 23.60
C ALA A 76 -2.76 -31.34 22.82
N SER A 77 -3.57 -30.74 21.97
CA SER A 77 -4.57 -31.40 21.13
C SER A 77 -4.07 -31.65 19.70
N GLY A 78 -2.84 -31.22 19.38
CA GLY A 78 -2.23 -31.33 18.05
C GLY A 78 -2.61 -30.21 17.09
N ASN A 79 -3.35 -29.18 17.51
CA ASN A 79 -3.67 -28.03 16.68
C ASN A 79 -2.47 -27.06 16.60
N LEU A 80 -2.29 -26.40 15.46
CA LEU A 80 -1.24 -25.41 15.29
C LEU A 80 -1.50 -24.15 16.12
N CYS A 81 -0.51 -23.77 16.91
CA CYS A 81 -0.45 -22.52 17.67
C CYS A 81 0.72 -21.66 17.19
N GLY A 82 0.54 -20.35 17.19
CA GLY A 82 1.62 -19.42 16.94
C GLY A 82 2.64 -19.43 18.09
N ALA A 83 3.91 -19.48 17.74
CA ALA A 83 5.03 -19.45 18.68
C ALA A 83 5.95 -18.23 18.49
N GLY A 84 5.65 -17.40 17.48
CA GLY A 84 6.45 -16.21 17.13
C GLY A 84 6.78 -16.11 15.65
N ALA A 85 7.97 -15.60 15.35
CA ALA A 85 8.43 -15.42 13.96
C ALA A 85 9.96 -15.52 13.85
N VAL A 86 10.43 -15.76 12.64
CA VAL A 86 11.84 -15.60 12.25
C VAL A 86 11.99 -14.26 11.53
N GLY A 87 13.08 -13.57 11.79
CA GLY A 87 13.43 -12.34 11.07
C GLY A 87 14.90 -12.31 10.71
N MET A 88 15.21 -11.63 9.62
CA MET A 88 16.57 -11.41 9.12
C MET A 88 16.89 -9.91 9.11
N ASP A 89 18.02 -9.54 9.68
CA ASP A 89 18.56 -8.17 9.59
C ASP A 89 19.06 -7.92 8.17
N VAL A 90 18.49 -6.92 7.49
CA VAL A 90 18.73 -6.66 6.07
C VAL A 90 20.09 -6.04 5.76
N HIS A 91 20.82 -5.57 6.78
CA HIS A 91 22.17 -5.04 6.60
C HIS A 91 23.26 -6.07 6.88
N THR A 92 22.97 -7.03 7.74
CA THR A 92 23.96 -8.00 8.20
C THR A 92 23.67 -9.44 7.81
N GLY A 93 22.45 -9.73 7.35
CA GLY A 93 21.98 -11.11 7.11
C GLY A 93 21.77 -11.92 8.39
N ARG A 94 21.88 -11.31 9.57
CA ARG A 94 21.72 -12.01 10.85
C ARG A 94 20.28 -12.45 11.07
N ILE A 95 20.10 -13.74 11.31
CA ILE A 95 18.81 -14.34 11.60
C ILE A 95 18.51 -14.27 13.09
N THR A 96 17.28 -13.84 13.42
CA THR A 96 16.80 -13.71 14.81
C THR A 96 15.48 -14.44 14.96
N VAL A 97 15.37 -15.23 16.02
CA VAL A 97 14.13 -15.93 16.39
C VAL A 97 13.40 -15.10 17.44
N PHE A 98 12.19 -14.73 17.14
CA PHE A 98 11.29 -13.99 18.03
C PHE A 98 10.24 -14.94 18.59
N ARG A 99 10.38 -15.35 19.84
CA ARG A 99 9.38 -16.17 20.52
C ARG A 99 8.31 -15.29 21.13
N ALA A 100 7.05 -15.64 20.90
CA ALA A 100 5.92 -14.87 21.40
C ALA A 100 4.73 -15.77 21.75
N LYS A 101 3.94 -15.37 22.75
CA LYS A 101 2.68 -16.04 23.10
C LYS A 101 1.55 -15.72 22.13
N ALA A 102 1.63 -14.56 21.48
CA ALA A 102 0.73 -14.14 20.42
C ALA A 102 1.49 -13.33 19.39
N THR A 103 1.08 -13.44 18.12
CA THR A 103 1.66 -12.73 16.98
C THR A 103 0.57 -11.98 16.23
N VAL A 104 0.78 -10.71 15.92
CA VAL A 104 -0.14 -9.91 15.10
C VAL A 104 0.52 -9.59 13.77
N LEU A 105 -0.07 -10.07 12.67
CA LEU A 105 0.38 -9.76 11.32
C LEU A 105 -0.27 -8.45 10.84
N CYS A 106 0.54 -7.46 10.51
CA CYS A 106 0.08 -6.15 10.04
C CYS A 106 1.01 -5.57 8.96
N MET A 107 1.44 -6.41 8.03
CA MET A 107 2.45 -6.12 7.01
C MET A 107 1.87 -5.65 5.68
N SER A 108 0.68 -5.04 5.72
CA SER A 108 0.01 -4.52 4.52
C SER A 108 -0.36 -5.62 3.52
N ARG A 109 -0.49 -5.28 2.26
CA ARG A 109 -0.89 -6.16 1.16
C ARG A 109 0.17 -6.23 0.07
N PRO A 110 0.10 -7.24 -0.85
CA PRO A 110 1.08 -7.39 -1.91
C PRO A 110 1.10 -6.21 -2.87
N ALA A 111 2.29 -5.80 -3.27
CA ALA A 111 2.58 -4.99 -4.44
C ALA A 111 3.63 -5.73 -5.28
N ARG A 112 3.93 -5.25 -6.49
CA ARG A 112 4.92 -5.81 -7.40
C ARG A 112 4.55 -7.17 -8.04
N VAL A 113 3.34 -7.68 -7.81
CA VAL A 113 2.91 -8.95 -8.39
C VAL A 113 2.67 -8.84 -9.90
N TRP A 114 2.05 -7.75 -10.35
CA TRP A 114 1.80 -7.46 -11.78
C TRP A 114 2.63 -6.32 -12.32
N LEU A 115 3.13 -5.45 -11.47
CA LEU A 115 3.79 -4.21 -11.86
C LEU A 115 5.12 -4.07 -11.14
N PHE A 116 6.19 -4.28 -11.85
CA PHE A 116 7.53 -3.95 -11.38
C PHE A 116 8.49 -3.77 -12.54
N ASP A 117 9.24 -2.68 -12.51
CA ASP A 117 10.39 -2.48 -13.39
C ASP A 117 11.48 -1.72 -12.63
N PRO A 118 12.58 -2.40 -12.25
CA PRO A 118 13.66 -1.79 -11.48
C PRO A 118 14.45 -0.73 -12.26
N ASP A 119 14.38 -0.78 -13.59
CA ASP A 119 15.07 0.17 -14.45
C ASP A 119 14.22 1.42 -14.73
N GLN A 120 12.94 1.33 -14.47
CA GLN A 120 11.99 2.42 -14.59
C GLN A 120 11.50 2.80 -13.20
N VAL A 121 12.25 3.61 -12.54
CA VAL A 121 11.99 4.08 -11.18
C VAL A 121 10.55 4.59 -11.03
N GLY A 122 9.86 4.11 -10.01
CA GLY A 122 8.46 4.45 -9.76
C GLY A 122 7.45 3.57 -10.49
N LEU A 123 7.89 2.57 -11.24
CA LEU A 123 7.03 1.55 -11.83
C LEU A 123 6.84 0.33 -10.92
N CYS A 124 6.56 0.57 -9.71
CA CYS A 124 5.79 -0.36 -8.91
C CYS A 124 4.42 0.28 -8.65
N GLU A 125 3.47 -0.48 -8.23
CA GLU A 125 2.22 0.03 -7.70
C GLU A 125 2.51 1.23 -6.76
N PHE A 126 1.60 2.15 -6.56
CA PHE A 126 1.77 3.37 -5.72
C PHE A 126 2.18 3.11 -4.26
N ARG A 127 2.81 2.00 -3.98
CA ARG A 127 3.22 1.54 -2.66
C ARG A 127 4.74 1.43 -2.55
N PRO A 128 5.26 1.45 -1.33
CA PRO A 128 6.65 1.14 -1.08
C PRO A 128 7.04 -0.21 -1.67
N MET A 129 8.25 -0.34 -2.16
CA MET A 129 8.78 -1.60 -2.70
C MET A 129 8.66 -2.77 -1.72
N GLN A 130 8.74 -2.50 -0.42
CA GLN A 130 8.61 -3.51 0.63
C GLN A 130 7.19 -4.01 0.88
N SER A 131 6.18 -3.40 0.25
CA SER A 131 4.80 -3.91 0.33
C SER A 131 4.61 -5.06 -0.66
N ILE A 132 5.19 -6.21 -0.37
CA ILE A 132 5.29 -7.35 -1.28
C ILE A 132 4.37 -8.51 -0.91
N GLY A 133 3.76 -8.48 0.27
CA GLY A 133 2.91 -9.57 0.75
C GLY A 133 3.64 -10.62 1.56
N SER A 134 4.77 -10.30 2.19
CA SER A 134 5.48 -11.24 3.07
C SER A 134 4.58 -11.89 4.10
N GLY A 135 3.65 -11.13 4.71
CA GLY A 135 2.70 -11.70 5.65
C GLY A 135 1.71 -12.68 5.02
N HIS A 136 1.34 -12.49 3.76
CA HIS A 136 0.56 -13.47 3.00
C HIS A 136 1.39 -14.73 2.74
N ALA A 137 2.60 -14.57 2.23
CA ALA A 137 3.49 -15.70 1.93
C ALA A 137 3.88 -16.49 3.20
N MET A 138 4.21 -15.80 4.29
CA MET A 138 4.49 -16.45 5.58
C MET A 138 3.29 -17.23 6.09
N GLY A 139 2.10 -16.61 6.05
CA GLY A 139 0.86 -17.25 6.46
C GLY A 139 0.51 -18.45 5.59
N TRP A 140 0.70 -18.34 4.28
CA TRP A 140 0.48 -19.43 3.34
C TRP A 140 1.37 -20.63 3.66
N ARG A 141 2.67 -20.41 3.82
CA ARG A 141 3.62 -21.47 4.21
C ARG A 141 3.30 -22.10 5.56
N ALA A 142 2.66 -21.36 6.46
CA ALA A 142 2.22 -21.86 7.77
C ALA A 142 0.84 -22.53 7.76
N GLY A 143 0.16 -22.62 6.62
CA GLY A 143 -1.17 -23.24 6.51
C GLY A 143 -2.34 -22.33 6.92
N MET A 144 -2.16 -21.03 6.85
CA MET A 144 -3.24 -20.07 7.09
C MET A 144 -4.25 -20.05 5.96
N GLU A 145 -5.47 -19.66 6.28
CA GLU A 145 -6.58 -19.51 5.35
C GLU A 145 -6.68 -18.10 4.78
N PHE A 146 -6.89 -18.00 3.47
CA PHE A 146 -7.02 -16.76 2.73
C PHE A 146 -8.29 -16.73 1.91
N THR A 147 -8.88 -15.55 1.73
CA THR A 147 -10.03 -15.35 0.87
C THR A 147 -9.89 -14.12 -0.01
N MET A 148 -10.70 -14.06 -1.07
CA MET A 148 -10.72 -12.98 -2.06
C MET A 148 -9.37 -12.74 -2.75
N MET A 149 -8.49 -13.74 -2.78
CA MET A 149 -7.17 -13.63 -3.42
C MET A 149 -7.27 -13.50 -4.94
N GLU A 150 -8.40 -13.94 -5.53
CA GLU A 150 -8.71 -13.75 -6.95
C GLU A 150 -9.12 -12.32 -7.30
N LYS A 151 -9.43 -11.49 -6.32
CA LYS A 151 -9.80 -10.10 -6.54
C LYS A 151 -8.61 -9.31 -7.07
N THR A 152 -8.75 -8.82 -8.28
CA THR A 152 -7.79 -7.92 -8.91
C THR A 152 -8.47 -6.62 -9.26
N VAL A 153 -7.72 -5.54 -9.38
CA VAL A 153 -8.25 -4.25 -9.82
C VAL A 153 -7.59 -3.92 -11.14
N ARG A 154 -8.39 -3.59 -12.14
CA ARG A 154 -7.87 -2.87 -13.30
C ARG A 154 -7.36 -1.52 -12.81
N ALA A 155 -6.09 -1.30 -12.93
CA ALA A 155 -5.58 0.04 -12.88
C ALA A 155 -6.05 0.74 -14.15
N GLU A 156 -7.28 1.23 -14.09
CA GLU A 156 -7.55 2.36 -14.94
C GLU A 156 -6.44 3.36 -14.69
N PHE A 157 -5.78 3.72 -15.76
CA PHE A 157 -4.54 4.38 -15.83
C PHE A 157 -4.40 5.64 -15.09
N SER A 158 -5.47 6.07 -14.52
CA SER A 158 -5.64 7.37 -13.98
C SER A 158 -4.98 7.58 -12.65
N ALA A 159 -4.88 6.59 -11.84
CA ALA A 159 -4.76 6.94 -10.44
C ALA A 159 -3.40 6.75 -9.86
N ALA A 160 -2.67 5.82 -10.38
CA ALA A 160 -1.61 5.39 -9.52
C ALA A 160 -0.49 4.96 -10.39
N GLY A 161 0.37 5.59 -10.62
CA GLY A 161 1.41 4.87 -11.03
C GLY A 161 2.41 5.55 -11.93
N ARG A 162 2.27 5.55 -13.13
CA ARG A 162 3.36 5.91 -14.01
C ARG A 162 3.57 7.38 -14.20
N SER A 163 2.55 8.14 -14.03
CA SER A 163 2.55 9.56 -14.38
C SER A 163 2.97 10.44 -13.27
N PHE A 164 2.95 9.91 -12.07
CA PHE A 164 3.27 10.67 -10.90
C PHE A 164 3.95 9.79 -9.86
N PRO A 165 4.82 10.34 -9.03
CA PRO A 165 5.33 9.62 -7.89
C PRO A 165 4.18 8.97 -7.12
N PRO A 166 4.36 7.75 -6.62
CA PRO A 166 3.27 6.93 -6.05
C PRO A 166 2.45 7.59 -4.94
N TYR A 167 2.91 8.68 -4.41
CA TYR A 167 2.21 9.46 -3.38
C TYR A 167 1.84 10.84 -3.86
N GLY A 168 1.94 11.00 -5.16
CA GLY A 168 1.71 12.26 -5.73
C GLY A 168 0.35 12.72 -5.53
N ALA A 169 -0.38 13.02 -6.24
CA ALA A 169 -1.63 13.67 -6.31
C ALA A 169 -2.55 13.54 -5.11
N GLY A 170 -2.00 13.35 -3.93
CA GLY A 170 -2.82 13.13 -2.75
C GLY A 170 -3.85 12.07 -3.05
N ASN A 171 -4.99 12.15 -2.48
CA ASN A 171 -6.09 11.34 -2.88
C ASN A 171 -6.79 12.00 -4.08
N ASN A 172 -6.31 11.75 -5.29
CA ASN A 172 -6.93 12.26 -6.51
C ASN A 172 -8.41 11.88 -6.64
N HIS A 173 -8.85 10.84 -5.96
CA HIS A 173 -10.27 10.52 -5.85
C HIS A 173 -11.06 11.59 -5.09
N ASN A 174 -10.42 12.40 -4.27
CA ASN A 174 -11.12 13.33 -3.38
C ASN A 174 -11.01 14.79 -3.82
N THR A 175 -10.09 15.14 -4.72
CA THR A 175 -9.74 16.55 -4.91
C THR A 175 -9.86 17.06 -6.33
N TRP A 176 -10.03 16.17 -7.30
CA TRP A 176 -9.83 16.56 -8.69
C TRP A 176 -11.05 16.59 -9.59
N TYR A 177 -12.17 16.14 -9.09
CA TYR A 177 -13.40 16.13 -9.88
C TYR A 177 -13.81 17.48 -10.44
N ALA A 178 -13.25 18.51 -9.89
CA ALA A 178 -13.65 19.85 -10.21
C ALA A 178 -12.82 20.51 -11.30
N ALA A 179 -11.70 19.94 -11.67
CA ALA A 179 -10.91 20.49 -12.75
C ALA A 179 -11.69 20.42 -14.06
N THR A 180 -11.74 21.53 -14.78
CA THR A 180 -12.25 21.53 -16.15
C THR A 180 -11.29 20.74 -17.02
N MET A 181 -11.78 19.68 -17.66
CA MET A 181 -11.01 18.92 -18.63
C MET A 181 -11.22 19.49 -20.00
N VAL A 182 -10.14 19.64 -20.76
CA VAL A 182 -10.20 20.10 -22.14
C VAL A 182 -9.35 19.19 -23.03
N ASP A 183 -9.71 19.13 -24.31
CA ASP A 183 -8.93 18.43 -25.33
C ASP A 183 -7.78 19.29 -25.88
N ALA A 184 -7.02 18.75 -26.82
CA ALA A 184 -5.89 19.44 -27.45
C ALA A 184 -6.29 20.74 -28.15
N THR A 185 -7.54 20.89 -28.57
CA THR A 185 -8.07 22.10 -29.20
C THR A 185 -8.56 23.14 -28.19
N GLY A 186 -8.71 22.78 -26.93
CA GLY A 186 -9.29 23.60 -25.86
C GLY A 186 -10.80 23.39 -25.70
N ARG A 187 -11.39 22.42 -26.41
CA ARG A 187 -12.79 22.04 -26.28
C ARG A 187 -13.00 21.34 -24.94
N GLU A 188 -13.97 21.79 -24.14
CA GLU A 188 -14.29 21.21 -22.86
C GLU A 188 -14.82 19.79 -22.98
N ILE A 189 -14.32 18.90 -22.12
CA ILE A 189 -14.78 17.52 -22.01
C ILE A 189 -15.92 17.51 -21.00
N PRO A 190 -17.13 17.04 -21.37
CA PRO A 190 -18.28 17.06 -20.49
C PRO A 190 -18.10 16.07 -19.34
N TYR A 191 -18.56 16.48 -18.18
CA TYR A 191 -18.81 15.59 -17.06
C TYR A 191 -20.27 15.17 -17.08
N VAL A 192 -20.52 13.96 -16.64
CA VAL A 192 -21.86 13.39 -16.51
C VAL A 192 -22.14 13.00 -15.07
N ASP A 193 -23.40 13.12 -14.69
CA ASP A 193 -23.87 12.60 -13.41
C ASP A 193 -24.10 11.08 -13.46
N ARG A 194 -24.61 10.51 -12.37
CA ARG A 194 -24.91 9.08 -12.27
C ARG A 194 -25.96 8.61 -13.29
N ASP A 195 -26.81 9.51 -13.76
CA ASP A 195 -27.92 9.21 -14.67
C ASP A 195 -27.51 9.45 -16.14
N GLY A 196 -26.24 9.85 -16.37
CA GLY A 196 -25.67 10.12 -17.69
C GLY A 196 -25.97 11.52 -18.23
N ASN A 197 -26.54 12.44 -17.43
CA ASN A 197 -26.80 13.79 -17.84
C ASN A 197 -25.51 14.62 -17.83
N GLU A 198 -25.27 15.39 -18.88
CA GLU A 198 -24.12 16.28 -18.94
C GLU A 198 -24.29 17.46 -17.98
N LEU A 199 -23.24 17.70 -17.18
CA LEU A 199 -23.19 18.78 -16.22
C LEU A 199 -22.67 20.03 -16.88
N SER A 200 -23.50 21.06 -16.94
CA SER A 200 -23.24 22.29 -17.70
C SER A 200 -22.30 23.28 -17.00
N SER A 201 -22.00 23.08 -15.74
CA SER A 201 -21.14 24.00 -14.99
C SER A 201 -20.23 23.31 -14.00
N VAL A 202 -19.12 23.97 -13.68
CA VAL A 202 -18.19 23.51 -12.64
C VAL A 202 -18.90 23.38 -11.30
N SER A 203 -19.82 24.29 -10.97
CA SER A 203 -20.59 24.23 -9.74
C SER A 203 -21.39 22.95 -9.60
N GLN A 204 -22.00 22.44 -10.65
CA GLN A 204 -22.74 21.17 -10.62
C GLN A 204 -21.85 19.97 -10.34
N ARG A 205 -20.56 20.05 -10.62
CA ARG A 205 -19.58 19.00 -10.32
C ARG A 205 -19.26 18.93 -8.84
N TYR A 206 -19.44 20.04 -8.12
CA TYR A 206 -19.18 20.11 -6.67
C TYR A 206 -20.39 19.82 -5.84
N TYR A 207 -21.59 20.05 -6.34
CA TYR A 207 -22.83 19.87 -5.59
C TYR A 207 -23.42 18.49 -5.88
N PRO A 208 -23.20 17.52 -5.01
CA PRO A 208 -23.83 16.23 -5.20
C PRO A 208 -25.35 16.39 -5.11
N VAL A 209 -26.05 15.81 -6.05
CA VAL A 209 -27.50 15.64 -5.94
C VAL A 209 -27.80 14.71 -4.75
N GLU A 210 -29.03 14.77 -4.25
CA GLU A 210 -29.43 13.94 -3.11
C GLU A 210 -29.07 12.47 -3.35
N GLY A 211 -28.40 11.90 -2.38
CA GLY A 211 -27.89 10.53 -2.46
C GLY A 211 -26.58 10.36 -3.24
N GLN A 212 -25.98 11.37 -3.81
CA GLN A 212 -24.70 11.31 -4.49
C GLN A 212 -23.57 11.74 -3.55
N LYS A 213 -22.57 10.89 -3.38
CA LYS A 213 -21.32 11.25 -2.70
C LYS A 213 -20.20 11.43 -3.70
N PHE A 214 -19.52 12.55 -3.62
CA PHE A 214 -18.47 12.96 -4.56
C PHE A 214 -17.25 12.03 -4.61
N PHE A 215 -17.09 11.15 -3.63
CA PHE A 215 -15.78 10.62 -3.32
C PHE A 215 -15.59 9.13 -3.55
N LEU A 216 -16.54 8.47 -4.14
CA LEU A 216 -16.43 7.04 -4.31
C LEU A 216 -16.26 6.66 -5.77
N LYS A 217 -15.19 7.19 -6.39
CA LYS A 217 -14.66 6.55 -7.57
C LYS A 217 -13.85 5.33 -7.13
N GLY A 218 -14.27 4.16 -7.57
CA GLY A 218 -13.55 2.90 -7.33
C GLY A 218 -14.10 2.02 -6.21
N GLY A 219 -15.13 2.44 -5.51
CA GLY A 219 -15.91 1.53 -4.69
C GLY A 219 -17.17 1.14 -5.43
N VAL A 220 -17.21 -0.03 -6.03
CA VAL A 220 -18.49 -0.62 -6.42
C VAL A 220 -19.22 -0.95 -5.13
N ILE A 221 -19.97 -0.01 -4.62
CA ILE A 221 -21.00 -0.32 -3.65
C ILE A 221 -22.17 -0.81 -4.47
N ASP A 222 -22.32 -2.10 -4.58
CA ASP A 222 -23.40 -2.80 -5.28
C ASP A 222 -24.77 -2.59 -4.66
N ASN A 223 -24.95 -1.55 -3.88
CA ASN A 223 -26.25 -1.20 -3.37
C ASN A 223 -26.82 -0.07 -4.23
N PRO A 224 -27.86 -0.31 -5.04
CA PRO A 224 -28.46 0.71 -5.89
C PRO A 224 -28.91 1.96 -5.12
N LYS A 225 -29.20 1.82 -3.83
CA LYS A 225 -29.56 2.92 -2.95
C LYS A 225 -28.36 3.81 -2.58
N TYR A 226 -27.13 3.25 -2.70
CA TYR A 226 -25.89 3.91 -2.34
C TYR A 226 -24.85 3.87 -3.47
N ALA A 227 -25.25 3.42 -4.67
CA ALA A 227 -24.39 3.46 -5.85
C ALA A 227 -24.18 4.91 -6.27
N TYR A 228 -23.11 5.47 -5.73
CA TYR A 228 -22.69 6.81 -6.08
C TYR A 228 -21.65 6.74 -7.18
N ARG A 229 -22.05 7.13 -8.36
CA ARG A 229 -21.08 7.65 -9.30
C ARG A 229 -21.02 9.14 -9.07
N GLY A 230 -19.87 9.62 -8.66
CA GLY A 230 -19.56 11.05 -8.72
C GLY A 230 -19.61 11.50 -10.17
N PRO A 231 -19.55 12.81 -10.43
CA PRO A 231 -19.41 13.30 -11.79
C PRO A 231 -18.18 12.66 -12.42
N GLU A 232 -18.36 12.01 -13.56
CA GLU A 232 -17.29 11.37 -14.33
C GLU A 232 -17.21 12.02 -15.71
N THR A 233 -16.04 12.00 -16.32
CA THR A 233 -15.96 12.31 -17.75
C THR A 233 -16.62 11.20 -18.55
N LEU A 234 -17.07 11.51 -19.76
CA LEU A 234 -17.52 10.49 -20.68
C LEU A 234 -16.44 9.43 -20.88
N PRO A 235 -16.83 8.17 -21.14
CA PRO A 235 -15.88 7.12 -21.49
C PRO A 235 -15.00 7.54 -22.68
N PHE A 236 -13.75 7.10 -22.65
CA PHE A 236 -12.76 7.47 -23.67
C PHE A 236 -13.24 7.19 -25.09
N ASP A 237 -13.81 6.01 -25.34
CA ASP A 237 -14.31 5.63 -26.66
C ASP A 237 -15.42 6.56 -27.14
N GLU A 238 -16.26 7.04 -26.24
CA GLU A 238 -17.32 7.98 -26.57
C GLU A 238 -16.74 9.36 -26.90
N LEU A 239 -15.70 9.80 -26.18
CA LEU A 239 -14.98 11.04 -26.49
C LEU A 239 -14.34 10.97 -27.88
N MET A 240 -13.71 9.84 -28.23
CA MET A 240 -13.11 9.65 -29.56
C MET A 240 -14.17 9.66 -30.65
N LYS A 241 -15.31 9.01 -30.47
CA LYS A 241 -16.45 9.05 -31.39
C LYS A 241 -17.00 10.45 -31.60
N ARG A 242 -16.99 11.29 -30.55
CA ARG A 242 -17.41 12.69 -30.62
C ARG A 242 -16.35 13.64 -31.19
N GLY A 243 -15.18 13.11 -31.60
CA GLY A 243 -14.11 13.85 -32.24
C GLY A 243 -13.23 14.68 -31.31
N TYR A 244 -13.16 14.34 -30.03
CA TYR A 244 -12.20 14.96 -29.13
C TYR A 244 -10.77 14.56 -29.48
N GLN A 245 -9.83 15.48 -29.31
CA GLN A 245 -8.45 15.30 -29.75
C GLN A 245 -7.50 15.19 -28.57
N LEU A 246 -6.61 14.20 -28.62
CA LEU A 246 -5.55 14.04 -27.66
C LEU A 246 -4.39 15.02 -27.89
N PRO A 247 -3.62 15.39 -26.84
CA PRO A 247 -3.77 15.01 -25.44
C PRO A 247 -4.86 15.80 -24.71
N PHE A 248 -5.35 15.22 -23.59
CA PHE A 248 -6.26 15.93 -22.70
C PHE A 248 -5.49 16.72 -21.64
N TYR A 249 -6.12 17.79 -21.15
CA TYR A 249 -5.56 18.67 -20.13
C TYR A 249 -6.57 18.94 -19.02
N ALA A 250 -6.08 19.05 -17.81
CA ALA A 250 -6.84 19.58 -16.67
C ALA A 250 -6.56 21.09 -16.56
N ASP A 251 -7.57 21.89 -16.80
CA ASP A 251 -7.52 23.35 -16.69
C ASP A 251 -8.00 23.78 -15.30
N LEU A 252 -7.05 23.91 -14.39
CA LEU A 252 -7.31 24.35 -13.03
C LEU A 252 -7.59 25.86 -12.96
N SER A 253 -7.28 26.63 -13.98
CA SER A 253 -7.49 28.08 -14.00
C SER A 253 -8.97 28.45 -14.01
N ARG A 254 -9.83 27.58 -14.54
CA ARG A 254 -11.28 27.76 -14.55
C ARG A 254 -11.98 27.41 -13.24
N MET A 255 -11.23 26.85 -12.29
CA MET A 255 -11.76 26.63 -10.94
C MET A 255 -11.83 27.95 -10.17
N PRO A 256 -12.80 28.11 -9.23
CA PRO A 256 -12.78 29.22 -8.30
C PRO A 256 -11.43 29.35 -7.60
N ALA A 257 -10.93 30.57 -7.48
CA ALA A 257 -9.55 30.80 -7.00
C ALA A 257 -9.31 30.23 -5.58
N MET A 258 -10.32 30.28 -4.71
CA MET A 258 -10.24 29.74 -3.36
C MET A 258 -10.13 28.22 -3.38
N GLU A 259 -10.93 27.54 -4.19
CA GLU A 259 -10.87 26.08 -4.33
C GLU A 259 -9.53 25.61 -4.88
N ARG A 260 -9.07 26.26 -5.95
CA ARG A 260 -7.76 25.99 -6.55
C ARG A 260 -6.64 26.15 -5.51
N LYS A 261 -6.70 27.23 -4.72
CA LYS A 261 -5.74 27.48 -3.64
C LYS A 261 -5.83 26.41 -2.55
N ALA A 262 -7.03 26.04 -2.12
CA ALA A 262 -7.24 25.03 -1.09
C ALA A 262 -6.76 23.66 -1.55
N ILE A 263 -7.13 23.24 -2.76
CA ILE A 263 -6.70 21.98 -3.34
C ILE A 263 -5.17 21.92 -3.48
N TRP A 264 -4.55 22.98 -3.98
CA TRP A 264 -3.11 23.07 -4.10
C TRP A 264 -2.42 23.06 -2.74
N GLY A 265 -2.95 23.81 -1.78
CA GLY A 265 -2.44 23.85 -0.40
C GLY A 265 -2.55 22.50 0.30
N LEU A 266 -3.66 21.79 0.13
CA LEU A 266 -3.82 20.44 0.65
C LEU A 266 -2.77 19.47 0.12
N MET A 267 -2.55 19.51 -1.18
CA MET A 267 -1.61 18.61 -1.81
C MET A 267 -0.16 18.90 -1.45
N VAL A 268 0.19 20.17 -1.48
CA VAL A 268 1.57 20.60 -1.24
C VAL A 268 1.88 20.74 0.24
N GLY A 269 0.88 21.15 1.05
CA GLY A 269 1.09 21.55 2.43
C GLY A 269 0.84 20.48 3.48
N GLU A 270 -0.18 19.68 3.31
CA GLU A 270 -0.75 18.90 4.42
C GLU A 270 -0.29 17.45 4.46
N GLU A 271 -0.19 16.81 3.34
CA GLU A 271 0.29 15.44 3.31
C GLU A 271 1.80 15.41 3.16
N GLY A 272 2.51 15.27 4.27
CA GLY A 272 3.97 15.27 4.30
C GLY A 272 4.64 14.30 3.32
N LYS A 273 3.95 13.22 2.93
CA LYS A 273 4.41 12.28 1.91
C LYS A 273 4.35 12.82 0.49
N THR A 274 3.40 13.69 0.21
CA THR A 274 3.15 14.21 -1.14
C THR A 274 3.79 15.56 -1.37
N LYS A 275 4.10 16.27 -0.29
CA LYS A 275 4.69 17.61 -0.35
C LYS A 275 5.91 17.69 -1.24
N ILE A 276 6.92 16.86 -0.97
CA ILE A 276 8.18 16.94 -1.72
C ILE A 276 8.01 16.43 -3.17
N PRO A 277 7.42 15.25 -3.43
CA PRO A 277 7.17 14.82 -4.80
C PRO A 277 6.38 15.83 -5.62
N ILE A 278 5.33 16.43 -5.06
CA ILE A 278 4.52 17.45 -5.75
C ILE A 278 5.33 18.72 -5.97
N TYR A 279 5.98 19.22 -4.94
CA TYR A 279 6.77 20.43 -5.03
C TYR A 279 7.87 20.29 -6.08
N ASP A 280 8.63 19.19 -6.05
CA ASP A 280 9.72 18.96 -6.99
C ASP A 280 9.20 18.71 -8.42
N ASN A 281 8.09 18.02 -8.56
CA ASN A 281 7.56 17.69 -9.88
C ASN A 281 6.79 18.84 -10.55
N TYR A 282 6.14 19.68 -9.79
CA TYR A 282 5.30 20.75 -10.32
C TYR A 282 5.90 22.14 -10.09
N ASN A 283 6.06 22.55 -8.84
CA ASN A 283 6.46 23.93 -8.52
C ASN A 283 7.84 24.29 -9.02
N ARG A 284 8.83 23.44 -8.81
CA ARG A 284 10.21 23.71 -9.29
C ARG A 284 10.31 23.73 -10.81
N ARG A 285 9.34 23.12 -11.48
CA ARG A 285 9.27 23.14 -12.94
C ARG A 285 8.51 24.33 -13.47
N GLY A 286 7.99 25.17 -12.60
CA GLY A 286 7.27 26.39 -12.98
C GLY A 286 5.81 26.17 -13.29
N PHE A 287 5.21 25.03 -12.89
CA PHE A 287 3.77 24.84 -13.01
C PHE A 287 3.03 25.82 -12.08
N ASP A 288 2.13 26.59 -12.69
CA ASP A 288 1.25 27.51 -11.98
C ASP A 288 -0.20 27.15 -12.37
N PRO A 289 -0.99 26.64 -11.42
CA PRO A 289 -2.35 26.18 -11.69
C PRO A 289 -3.31 27.32 -12.11
N SER A 290 -2.90 28.57 -11.97
CA SER A 290 -3.68 29.72 -12.44
C SER A 290 -3.45 30.09 -13.90
N ARG A 291 -2.39 29.56 -14.51
CA ARG A 291 -1.95 29.92 -15.87
C ARG A 291 -1.65 28.74 -16.78
N HIS A 292 -1.55 27.55 -16.22
CA HIS A 292 -1.17 26.37 -16.97
C HIS A 292 -2.25 25.29 -16.87
N MET A 293 -2.42 24.57 -17.98
CA MET A 293 -3.18 23.33 -18.03
C MET A 293 -2.24 22.17 -17.89
N LEU A 294 -2.56 21.25 -16.98
CA LEU A 294 -1.79 20.04 -16.76
C LEU A 294 -2.24 18.95 -17.72
N GLN A 295 -1.30 18.41 -18.50
CA GLN A 295 -1.62 17.28 -19.36
C GLN A 295 -2.08 16.10 -18.51
N SER A 296 -3.25 15.59 -18.83
CA SER A 296 -3.93 14.58 -18.06
C SER A 296 -4.66 13.61 -18.98
N TYR A 297 -4.97 12.45 -18.46
CA TYR A 297 -5.81 11.48 -19.12
C TYR A 297 -6.81 10.88 -18.12
N GLY A 298 -8.05 10.85 -18.51
CA GLY A 298 -9.13 10.15 -17.82
C GLY A 298 -9.74 10.88 -16.64
N THR A 299 -9.07 11.11 -15.58
CA THR A 299 -9.63 11.77 -14.40
C THR A 299 -8.80 12.92 -13.96
N GLY A 300 -9.39 14.09 -13.96
CA GLY A 300 -8.92 15.23 -13.28
C GLY A 300 -7.40 15.39 -13.37
N TRP A 301 -6.82 15.93 -12.43
CA TRP A 301 -5.45 16.31 -12.40
C TRP A 301 -4.44 15.18 -12.26
N GLN A 302 -3.77 14.85 -13.33
CA GLN A 302 -2.65 13.91 -13.33
C GLN A 302 -1.65 14.33 -14.38
N SER A 303 -0.37 14.11 -14.12
CA SER A 303 0.58 14.16 -15.20
C SER A 303 0.26 13.07 -16.21
N ALA A 304 0.41 13.41 -17.48
CA ALA A 304 0.09 12.49 -18.55
C ALA A 304 0.75 11.16 -18.36
N SER A 305 -0.04 10.19 -18.47
CA SER A 305 0.43 8.85 -18.52
C SER A 305 0.30 8.28 -19.92
N PHE A 306 0.83 7.12 -20.10
CA PHE A 306 0.63 6.37 -21.31
C PHE A 306 -0.84 5.98 -21.42
N LEU A 307 -1.43 6.30 -22.54
CA LEU A 307 -2.66 5.73 -22.99
C LEU A 307 -2.50 4.20 -23.04
N ASP A 308 -3.53 3.49 -22.81
CA ASP A 308 -3.72 2.10 -23.21
C ASP A 308 -3.07 0.99 -22.40
N GLN A 309 -2.65 1.22 -21.21
CA GLN A 309 -2.18 0.07 -20.44
C GLN A 309 -3.10 -0.20 -19.27
N GLU A 310 -4.20 -0.86 -19.55
CA GLU A 310 -4.93 -1.56 -18.53
C GLU A 310 -3.99 -2.60 -17.91
N ARG A 311 -3.55 -2.35 -16.70
CA ARG A 311 -2.72 -3.28 -15.96
C ARG A 311 -3.47 -3.75 -14.74
N GLN A 312 -3.39 -5.02 -14.51
CA GLN A 312 -3.89 -5.58 -13.26
C GLN A 312 -2.94 -5.24 -12.14
N PHE A 313 -3.48 -5.06 -10.95
CA PHE A 313 -2.75 -5.03 -9.71
C PHE A 313 -3.55 -5.69 -8.59
N PHE A 314 -2.87 -6.04 -7.50
CA PHE A 314 -3.53 -6.69 -6.39
C PHE A 314 -4.57 -5.75 -5.77
N GLY A 315 -5.83 -6.13 -5.90
CA GLY A 315 -6.92 -5.37 -5.30
C GLY A 315 -6.98 -5.58 -3.79
N ALA A 316 -7.06 -4.51 -3.04
CA ALA A 316 -7.70 -4.66 -1.77
C ALA A 316 -9.11 -5.16 -2.09
N PRO A 317 -9.57 -6.21 -1.52
CA PRO A 317 -9.30 -6.67 -0.17
C PRO A 317 -9.03 -8.16 0.00
N GLY A 318 -8.28 -8.79 -0.87
CA GLY A 318 -7.84 -10.17 -0.64
C GLY A 318 -6.87 -10.26 0.53
N GLY A 319 -7.05 -11.26 1.38
CA GLY A 319 -6.21 -11.41 2.57
C GLY A 319 -6.61 -12.54 3.50
N ILE A 320 -6.09 -12.48 4.69
CA ILE A 320 -6.23 -13.51 5.71
C ILE A 320 -7.69 -13.63 6.19
N MET A 321 -8.20 -14.85 6.20
CA MET A 321 -9.46 -15.22 6.84
C MET A 321 -9.30 -15.19 8.36
N HIS A 322 -10.30 -14.70 9.07
CA HIS A 322 -10.22 -14.51 10.52
C HIS A 322 -11.58 -14.72 11.20
N ASP A 323 -11.57 -14.96 12.47
CA ASP A 323 -12.75 -14.97 13.32
C ASP A 323 -13.15 -13.54 13.78
N TRP A 324 -14.14 -13.45 14.66
CA TRP A 324 -14.59 -12.17 15.21
C TRP A 324 -13.50 -11.43 15.98
N ASP A 325 -12.59 -12.15 16.61
CA ASP A 325 -11.51 -11.58 17.40
C ASP A 325 -10.26 -11.23 16.57
N LEU A 326 -10.36 -11.29 15.24
CA LEU A 326 -9.28 -11.12 14.28
C LEU A 326 -8.17 -12.18 14.41
N MET A 327 -8.48 -13.31 15.03
CA MET A 327 -7.59 -14.46 15.10
C MET A 327 -7.76 -15.32 13.84
N THR A 328 -6.66 -15.83 13.35
CA THR A 328 -6.61 -16.70 12.17
C THR A 328 -6.97 -18.14 12.54
N ASN A 329 -6.95 -19.05 11.57
CA ASN A 329 -7.09 -20.49 11.84
C ASN A 329 -5.90 -21.07 12.64
N ILE A 330 -4.82 -20.30 12.83
CA ILE A 330 -3.69 -20.67 13.74
C ILE A 330 -3.89 -19.96 15.08
N SER A 331 -4.11 -20.72 16.12
CA SER A 331 -4.36 -20.18 17.46
C SER A 331 -3.23 -19.26 17.92
N GLY A 332 -3.57 -18.08 18.45
CA GLY A 332 -2.58 -17.07 18.90
C GLY A 332 -1.93 -16.25 17.77
N VAL A 333 -2.33 -16.47 16.51
CA VAL A 333 -1.94 -15.61 15.38
C VAL A 333 -3.12 -14.76 14.97
N PHE A 334 -2.95 -13.46 15.06
CA PHE A 334 -3.94 -12.43 14.71
C PHE A 334 -3.48 -11.66 13.48
N ALA A 335 -4.41 -10.98 12.82
CA ALA A 335 -4.08 -10.09 11.71
C ALA A 335 -4.80 -8.75 11.83
N ALA A 336 -4.23 -7.71 11.20
CA ALA A 336 -4.79 -6.37 11.23
C ALA A 336 -4.46 -5.56 9.97
N GLY A 337 -5.28 -4.55 9.69
CA GLY A 337 -5.12 -3.67 8.53
C GLY A 337 -5.25 -4.42 7.22
N ASP A 338 -4.54 -3.97 6.21
CA ASP A 338 -4.58 -4.53 4.85
C ASP A 338 -4.07 -5.98 4.73
N GLN A 339 -3.69 -6.59 5.83
CA GLN A 339 -3.38 -8.01 5.92
C GLN A 339 -4.65 -8.87 5.97
N LEU A 340 -5.74 -8.32 6.48
CA LEU A 340 -7.05 -8.95 6.49
C LEU A 340 -7.74 -8.81 5.13
N PHE A 341 -8.63 -9.73 4.79
CA PHE A 341 -9.52 -9.52 3.66
C PHE A 341 -10.51 -8.38 3.94
N ALA A 342 -11.06 -7.79 2.90
CA ALA A 342 -12.08 -6.74 2.93
C ALA A 342 -11.69 -5.46 3.69
N THR A 343 -10.42 -5.22 3.94
CA THR A 343 -9.95 -4.01 4.62
C THR A 343 -9.11 -3.14 3.69
N ASP A 344 -9.16 -1.85 3.89
CA ASP A 344 -8.36 -0.87 3.14
C ASP A 344 -8.15 0.41 3.94
N CYS A 345 -6.99 1.04 3.76
CA CYS A 345 -6.68 2.36 4.29
C CYS A 345 -6.43 2.47 5.81
N ALA A 346 -6.02 3.68 6.20
CA ALA A 346 -5.60 4.01 7.55
C ALA A 346 -6.69 3.83 8.62
N GLY A 347 -7.96 4.03 8.26
CA GLY A 347 -9.08 3.87 9.18
C GLY A 347 -9.21 2.43 9.67
N PHE A 348 -9.23 1.49 8.72
CA PHE A 348 -9.25 0.06 9.04
C PHE A 348 -7.97 -0.39 9.76
N ALA A 349 -6.80 0.07 9.31
CA ALA A 349 -5.55 -0.28 9.97
C ALA A 349 -5.51 0.16 11.43
N CYS A 350 -6.05 1.34 11.76
CA CYS A 350 -6.12 1.83 13.14
C CYS A 350 -7.11 1.04 13.99
N SER A 351 -8.33 0.81 13.49
CA SER A 351 -9.38 0.13 14.24
C SER A 351 -9.06 -1.35 14.45
N THR A 352 -8.72 -2.06 13.38
CA THR A 352 -8.37 -3.48 13.47
C THR A 352 -7.07 -3.71 14.23
N GLY A 353 -6.06 -2.82 14.07
CA GLY A 353 -4.81 -2.91 14.82
C GLY A 353 -5.01 -2.72 16.32
N TYR A 354 -5.85 -1.78 16.73
CA TYR A 354 -6.22 -1.58 18.14
C TYR A 354 -6.97 -2.80 18.68
N TYR A 355 -7.95 -3.30 17.93
CA TYR A 355 -8.76 -4.44 18.34
C TYR A 355 -7.94 -5.74 18.42
N ALA A 356 -7.18 -6.07 17.38
CA ALA A 356 -6.30 -7.24 17.36
C ALA A 356 -5.25 -7.18 18.48
N GLY A 357 -4.69 -6.00 18.76
CA GLY A 357 -3.74 -5.81 19.85
C GLY A 357 -4.34 -6.13 21.22
N ARG A 358 -5.57 -5.72 21.48
CA ARG A 358 -6.29 -6.06 22.73
C ARG A 358 -6.56 -7.56 22.84
N LYS A 359 -7.03 -8.19 21.77
CA LYS A 359 -7.33 -9.63 21.75
C LYS A 359 -6.06 -10.47 21.89
N ALA A 360 -4.98 -10.08 21.20
CA ALA A 360 -3.67 -10.73 21.36
C ALA A 360 -3.11 -10.59 22.78
N ALA A 361 -3.28 -9.43 23.41
CA ALA A 361 -2.87 -9.24 24.80
C ALA A 361 -3.65 -10.12 25.78
N ALA A 362 -4.98 -10.21 25.61
CA ALA A 362 -5.83 -11.08 26.42
C ALA A 362 -5.43 -12.55 26.24
N PHE A 363 -5.27 -13.01 25.01
CA PHE A 363 -4.80 -14.36 24.69
C PHE A 363 -3.44 -14.65 25.31
N SER A 364 -2.48 -13.74 25.15
CA SER A 364 -1.13 -13.85 25.70
C SER A 364 -1.11 -13.95 27.22
N SER A 365 -2.00 -13.22 27.91
CA SER A 365 -2.12 -13.24 29.37
C SER A 365 -2.70 -14.55 29.90
N ALA A 366 -3.51 -15.23 29.11
CA ALA A 366 -4.09 -16.53 29.47
C ALA A 366 -3.10 -17.70 29.35
N LEU A 367 -2.03 -17.54 28.56
CA LEU A 367 -1.03 -18.59 28.37
C LEU A 367 0.02 -18.58 29.51
N PRO A 368 0.24 -19.71 30.17
CA PRO A 368 1.18 -19.80 31.29
C PRO A 368 2.65 -19.64 30.87
N ALA A 369 3.01 -20.13 29.68
CA ALA A 369 4.38 -20.14 29.18
C ALA A 369 4.43 -19.77 27.68
N LEU A 370 5.64 -19.49 27.19
CA LEU A 370 5.90 -19.37 25.75
C LEU A 370 5.75 -20.75 25.10
N PRO A 371 5.13 -20.83 23.91
CA PRO A 371 5.12 -22.08 23.13
C PRO A 371 6.55 -22.52 22.79
N ASP A 372 6.73 -23.82 22.64
CA ASP A 372 8.00 -24.37 22.20
C ASP A 372 8.21 -24.11 20.70
N VAL A 373 9.46 -24.03 20.30
CA VAL A 373 9.86 -23.81 18.93
C VAL A 373 10.72 -24.99 18.47
N ASP A 374 10.37 -25.60 17.35
CA ASP A 374 11.17 -26.66 16.77
C ASP A 374 12.50 -26.10 16.24
N PRO A 375 13.63 -26.54 16.82
CA PRO A 375 14.95 -26.11 16.33
C PRO A 375 15.24 -26.56 14.89
N ALA A 376 14.67 -27.69 14.45
CA ALA A 376 14.86 -28.17 13.09
C ALA A 376 14.19 -27.26 12.06
N PHE A 377 13.00 -26.74 12.38
CA PHE A 377 12.34 -25.72 11.55
C PHE A 377 13.20 -24.47 11.42
N VAL A 378 13.75 -23.96 12.52
CA VAL A 378 14.61 -22.77 12.50
C VAL A 378 15.87 -22.99 11.67
N GLN A 379 16.48 -24.16 11.76
CA GLN A 379 17.66 -24.51 10.97
C GLN A 379 17.33 -24.62 9.47
N ALA A 380 16.20 -25.24 9.13
CA ALA A 380 15.74 -25.34 7.76
C ALA A 380 15.45 -23.95 7.16
N GLU A 381 14.79 -23.07 7.93
CA GLU A 381 14.52 -21.71 7.53
C GLU A 381 15.82 -20.91 7.35
N ALA A 382 16.76 -21.01 8.27
CA ALA A 382 18.07 -20.37 8.14
C ALA A 382 18.81 -20.85 6.88
N LYS A 383 18.77 -22.16 6.58
CA LYS A 383 19.34 -22.71 5.36
C LYS A 383 18.67 -22.15 4.10
N ARG A 384 17.34 -22.09 4.09
CA ARG A 384 16.55 -21.50 3.00
C ARG A 384 16.93 -20.05 2.76
N LEU A 385 17.01 -19.26 3.82
CA LEU A 385 17.33 -17.84 3.76
C LEU A 385 18.73 -17.58 3.20
N LEU A 386 19.69 -18.41 3.52
CA LEU A 386 21.10 -18.21 3.14
C LEU A 386 21.48 -18.89 1.82
N ALA A 387 20.62 -19.71 1.26
CA ALA A 387 20.90 -20.45 0.03
C ALA A 387 21.38 -19.56 -1.14
N PRO A 388 20.80 -18.38 -1.40
CA PRO A 388 21.24 -17.54 -2.50
C PRO A 388 22.67 -17.00 -2.37
N LEU A 389 23.23 -16.95 -1.17
CA LEU A 389 24.63 -16.54 -0.95
C LEU A 389 25.65 -17.62 -1.40
N SER A 390 25.20 -18.84 -1.62
CA SER A 390 26.07 -19.94 -2.08
C SER A 390 26.16 -20.06 -3.60
N VAL A 391 25.34 -19.29 -4.32
CA VAL A 391 25.35 -19.28 -5.80
C VAL A 391 26.25 -18.14 -6.27
N PRO A 392 27.30 -18.41 -7.08
CA PRO A 392 28.16 -17.39 -7.65
C PRO A 392 27.36 -16.39 -8.49
N GLU A 393 27.70 -15.09 -8.40
CA GLU A 393 26.96 -14.04 -9.10
C GLU A 393 26.99 -14.23 -10.63
N GLU A 394 28.11 -14.70 -11.16
CA GLU A 394 28.29 -14.91 -12.60
C GLU A 394 27.48 -16.09 -13.15
N GLU A 395 27.09 -17.02 -12.30
CA GLU A 395 26.34 -18.22 -12.67
C GLU A 395 24.87 -18.12 -12.26
N GLY A 396 24.54 -17.15 -11.43
CA GLY A 396 23.24 -17.01 -10.79
C GLY A 396 22.27 -16.11 -11.54
N ILE A 397 20.99 -16.26 -11.17
CA ILE A 397 19.91 -15.38 -11.62
C ILE A 397 19.75 -14.25 -10.60
N HIS A 398 19.77 -13.02 -11.07
CA HIS A 398 19.56 -11.87 -10.20
C HIS A 398 18.06 -11.73 -9.86
N TRP A 399 17.72 -11.32 -8.64
CA TRP A 399 16.34 -11.15 -8.16
C TRP A 399 15.46 -10.29 -9.09
N LYS A 400 16.04 -9.28 -9.76
CA LYS A 400 15.32 -8.40 -10.70
C LYS A 400 14.76 -9.16 -11.89
N GLU A 401 15.49 -10.15 -12.38
CA GLU A 401 15.07 -10.95 -13.54
C GLU A 401 13.85 -11.79 -13.19
N LEU A 402 13.89 -12.49 -12.07
CA LEU A 402 12.74 -13.27 -11.59
C LEU A 402 11.53 -12.38 -11.31
N ASN A 403 11.72 -11.22 -10.68
CA ASN A 403 10.60 -10.30 -10.42
C ASN A 403 9.95 -9.80 -11.73
N LYS A 404 10.74 -9.44 -12.73
CA LYS A 404 10.22 -9.07 -14.07
C LYS A 404 9.48 -10.23 -14.73
N ALA A 405 10.02 -11.43 -14.65
CA ALA A 405 9.40 -12.63 -15.20
C ALA A 405 8.04 -12.90 -14.56
N ILE A 406 7.94 -12.86 -13.23
CA ILE A 406 6.68 -13.01 -12.49
C ILE A 406 5.67 -11.94 -12.92
N ALA A 407 6.05 -10.66 -12.91
CA ALA A 407 5.15 -9.58 -13.27
C ALA A 407 4.61 -9.73 -14.71
N LYS A 408 5.48 -10.14 -15.64
CA LYS A 408 5.08 -10.41 -17.03
C LYS A 408 4.15 -11.61 -17.14
N ALA A 409 4.44 -12.69 -16.44
CA ALA A 409 3.58 -13.87 -16.40
C ALA A 409 2.18 -13.50 -15.87
N MET A 410 2.10 -12.76 -14.78
CA MET A 410 0.83 -12.35 -14.18
C MET A 410 0.04 -11.42 -15.11
N GLN A 411 0.68 -10.47 -15.81
CA GLN A 411 0.00 -9.62 -16.79
C GLN A 411 -0.54 -10.42 -17.98
N ASN A 412 0.19 -11.41 -18.45
CA ASN A 412 -0.18 -12.19 -19.63
C ASN A 412 -1.24 -13.25 -19.33
N TYR A 413 -1.13 -13.92 -18.18
CA TYR A 413 -1.93 -15.12 -17.86
C TYR A 413 -2.99 -14.89 -16.79
N CYS A 414 -2.86 -13.84 -15.98
CA CYS A 414 -3.83 -13.44 -14.97
C CYS A 414 -4.24 -11.97 -15.15
N GLY A 415 -4.52 -11.58 -16.39
CA GLY A 415 -4.91 -10.24 -16.77
C GLY A 415 -6.38 -9.90 -16.44
N GLY A 416 -6.94 -8.87 -17.08
CA GLY A 416 -8.30 -8.39 -16.83
C GLY A 416 -9.36 -9.45 -17.12
N ILE A 417 -9.31 -10.07 -18.29
CA ILE A 417 -10.20 -11.16 -18.69
C ILE A 417 -9.43 -12.47 -18.58
N LYS A 418 -9.99 -13.43 -17.86
CA LYS A 418 -9.36 -14.70 -17.52
C LYS A 418 -10.06 -15.87 -18.20
N CYS A 419 -9.36 -16.97 -18.36
CA CYS A 419 -9.92 -18.27 -18.71
C CYS A 419 -9.05 -19.39 -18.12
N ASP A 420 -9.61 -20.60 -18.01
CA ASP A 420 -8.90 -21.73 -17.42
C ASP A 420 -7.54 -21.99 -18.09
N ALA A 421 -7.51 -21.98 -19.42
CA ALA A 421 -6.28 -22.28 -20.17
C ALA A 421 -5.15 -21.30 -19.83
N LEU A 422 -5.44 -19.99 -19.81
CA LEU A 422 -4.45 -18.98 -19.45
C LEU A 422 -4.00 -19.10 -18.00
N LEU A 423 -4.95 -19.28 -17.07
CA LEU A 423 -4.63 -19.40 -15.66
C LEU A 423 -3.78 -20.63 -15.34
N GLN A 424 -4.06 -21.78 -16.01
CA GLN A 424 -3.28 -23.00 -15.86
C GLN A 424 -1.86 -22.84 -16.43
N GLU A 425 -1.73 -22.23 -17.59
CA GLU A 425 -0.44 -21.94 -18.19
C GLU A 425 0.38 -21.00 -17.31
N GLY A 426 -0.25 -19.94 -16.79
CA GLY A 426 0.40 -19.03 -15.84
C GLY A 426 0.89 -19.74 -14.58
N LEU A 427 0.06 -20.62 -14.01
CA LEU A 427 0.46 -21.40 -12.82
C LEU A 427 1.63 -22.35 -13.14
N SER A 428 1.56 -23.06 -14.26
CA SER A 428 2.64 -23.96 -14.69
C SER A 428 3.96 -23.19 -14.91
N LEU A 429 3.88 -22.00 -15.48
CA LEU A 429 5.05 -21.14 -15.67
C LEU A 429 5.64 -20.66 -14.34
N LEU A 430 4.80 -20.23 -13.38
CA LEU A 430 5.32 -19.85 -12.05
C LEU A 430 5.92 -21.04 -11.29
N GLN A 431 5.36 -22.23 -11.45
CA GLN A 431 5.91 -23.46 -10.89
C GLN A 431 7.26 -23.81 -11.53
N SER A 432 7.43 -23.60 -12.83
CA SER A 432 8.74 -23.77 -13.48
C SER A 432 9.77 -22.77 -12.96
N TYR A 433 9.37 -21.52 -12.66
CA TYR A 433 10.29 -20.58 -12.00
C TYR A 433 10.71 -21.07 -10.61
N GLU A 434 9.78 -21.67 -9.86
CA GLU A 434 10.08 -22.21 -8.54
C GLU A 434 11.07 -23.38 -8.61
N THR A 435 10.91 -24.29 -9.59
CA THR A 435 11.75 -25.47 -9.73
C THR A 435 13.09 -25.18 -10.37
N ASP A 436 13.12 -24.31 -11.38
CA ASP A 436 14.29 -24.14 -12.25
C ASP A 436 15.08 -22.87 -11.92
N TRP A 437 14.41 -21.77 -11.52
CA TRP A 437 15.06 -20.48 -11.31
C TRP A 437 15.42 -20.23 -9.84
N VAL A 438 14.55 -20.64 -8.92
CA VAL A 438 14.78 -20.39 -7.48
C VAL A 438 16.09 -21.02 -6.99
N PRO A 439 16.47 -22.26 -7.37
CA PRO A 439 17.76 -22.82 -6.98
C PRO A 439 18.98 -22.08 -7.55
N CYS A 440 18.77 -21.31 -8.62
CA CYS A 440 19.82 -20.55 -9.31
C CYS A 440 19.87 -19.07 -8.86
N LEU A 441 19.01 -18.64 -7.93
CA LEU A 441 19.05 -17.26 -7.45
C LEU A 441 20.35 -16.98 -6.69
N SER A 442 21.01 -15.89 -7.06
CA SER A 442 22.23 -15.43 -6.40
C SER A 442 22.01 -14.12 -5.63
N ALA A 443 22.74 -13.98 -4.55
CA ALA A 443 22.83 -12.76 -3.77
C ALA A 443 24.26 -12.51 -3.33
N SER A 444 24.81 -11.35 -3.63
CA SER A 444 26.22 -11.03 -3.31
C SER A 444 26.37 -10.30 -1.95
N ASN A 445 25.28 -9.85 -1.37
CA ASN A 445 25.27 -9.09 -0.13
C ASN A 445 23.90 -9.19 0.60
N PRO A 446 23.77 -8.72 1.84
CA PRO A 446 22.52 -8.79 2.59
C PRO A 446 21.35 -8.04 1.95
N HIS A 447 21.60 -6.97 1.20
CA HIS A 447 20.55 -6.23 0.50
C HIS A 447 19.97 -7.06 -0.66
N ASP A 448 20.81 -7.66 -1.49
CA ASP A 448 20.37 -8.55 -2.56
C ASP A 448 19.67 -9.79 -1.99
N LEU A 449 20.15 -10.29 -0.86
CA LEU A 449 19.53 -11.40 -0.15
C LEU A 449 18.10 -11.04 0.30
N MET A 450 17.91 -9.89 0.92
CA MET A 450 16.58 -9.37 1.27
C MET A 450 15.69 -9.28 0.02
N ARG A 451 16.18 -8.66 -1.06
CA ARG A 451 15.41 -8.52 -2.30
C ARG A 451 15.06 -9.87 -2.93
N THR A 452 15.95 -10.84 -2.81
CA THR A 452 15.69 -12.21 -3.26
C THR A 452 14.54 -12.82 -2.48
N HIS A 453 14.51 -12.67 -1.15
CA HIS A 453 13.40 -13.16 -0.34
C HIS A 453 12.08 -12.45 -0.64
N GLU A 454 12.12 -11.15 -0.86
CA GLU A 454 10.95 -10.40 -1.32
C GLU A 454 10.37 -11.00 -2.61
N VAL A 455 11.21 -11.38 -3.57
CA VAL A 455 10.77 -11.97 -4.84
C VAL A 455 10.23 -13.38 -4.67
N LEU A 456 10.78 -14.17 -3.77
CA LEU A 456 10.22 -15.48 -3.41
C LEU A 456 8.83 -15.36 -2.77
N ASP A 457 8.62 -14.37 -1.94
CA ASP A 457 7.31 -14.07 -1.37
C ASP A 457 6.32 -13.59 -2.44
N ILE A 458 6.78 -12.78 -3.40
CA ILE A 458 5.96 -12.36 -4.56
C ILE A 458 5.56 -13.58 -5.40
N LEU A 459 6.48 -14.51 -5.65
CA LEU A 459 6.20 -15.75 -6.37
C LEU A 459 5.11 -16.57 -5.67
N THR A 460 5.24 -16.73 -4.35
CA THR A 460 4.24 -17.43 -3.53
C THR A 460 2.87 -16.75 -3.64
N VAL A 461 2.80 -15.41 -3.51
CA VAL A 461 1.54 -14.67 -3.62
C VAL A 461 0.94 -14.77 -5.03
N ALA A 462 1.77 -14.73 -6.06
CA ALA A 462 1.31 -14.90 -7.44
C ALA A 462 0.66 -16.28 -7.66
N GLN A 463 1.25 -17.33 -7.13
CA GLN A 463 0.67 -18.68 -7.14
C GLN A 463 -0.65 -18.74 -6.36
N MET A 464 -0.74 -18.11 -5.16
CA MET A 464 -1.99 -18.02 -4.38
C MET A 464 -3.11 -17.36 -5.20
N VAL A 465 -2.81 -16.27 -5.90
CA VAL A 465 -3.78 -15.56 -6.77
C VAL A 465 -4.25 -16.46 -7.91
N LEU A 466 -3.35 -17.22 -8.53
CA LEU A 466 -3.71 -18.14 -9.61
C LEU A 466 -4.54 -19.32 -9.10
N HIS A 467 -4.22 -19.90 -7.95
CA HIS A 467 -5.01 -20.96 -7.33
C HIS A 467 -6.43 -20.48 -6.99
N ALA A 468 -6.56 -19.29 -6.39
CA ALA A 468 -7.87 -18.70 -6.11
C ALA A 468 -8.65 -18.39 -7.40
N SER A 469 -7.97 -17.88 -8.43
CA SER A 469 -8.57 -17.56 -9.74
C SER A 469 -9.04 -18.81 -10.48
N LEU A 470 -8.29 -19.89 -10.42
CA LEU A 470 -8.71 -21.19 -10.96
C LEU A 470 -9.90 -21.81 -10.21
N ALA A 471 -9.93 -21.61 -8.89
CA ALA A 471 -11.04 -22.08 -8.07
C ALA A 471 -12.34 -21.29 -8.33
N ARG A 472 -12.25 -20.01 -8.68
CA ARG A 472 -13.43 -19.18 -9.02
C ARG A 472 -13.91 -19.50 -10.44
N ARG A 473 -14.97 -20.30 -10.53
CA ARG A 473 -15.50 -20.86 -11.80
C ARG A 473 -16.49 -19.96 -12.52
N LYS A 474 -16.75 -18.74 -12.03
CA LYS A 474 -17.71 -17.79 -12.60
C LYS A 474 -17.15 -16.37 -12.53
N SER A 475 -17.65 -15.51 -13.41
CA SER A 475 -17.35 -14.08 -13.34
C SER A 475 -18.07 -13.46 -12.14
N VAL A 476 -17.35 -12.64 -11.36
CA VAL A 476 -17.87 -11.99 -10.16
C VAL A 476 -17.56 -10.49 -10.24
N PRO A 477 -18.49 -9.66 -10.76
CA PRO A 477 -18.25 -8.23 -10.94
C PRO A 477 -17.82 -7.48 -9.68
N SER A 478 -18.38 -7.85 -8.51
CA SER A 478 -18.02 -7.24 -7.22
C SER A 478 -16.57 -7.51 -6.80
N LEU A 479 -15.94 -8.53 -7.36
CA LEU A 479 -14.52 -8.83 -7.18
C LEU A 479 -13.65 -8.28 -8.33
N CYS A 480 -14.23 -7.58 -9.29
CA CYS A 480 -13.56 -7.22 -10.54
C CYS A 480 -12.95 -8.44 -11.25
N PHE A 481 -13.61 -9.60 -11.11
CA PHE A 481 -13.15 -10.87 -11.64
C PHE A 481 -14.02 -11.27 -12.84
N GLU A 482 -13.43 -11.26 -14.02
CA GLU A 482 -14.09 -11.54 -15.28
C GLU A 482 -13.47 -12.76 -15.97
N ARG A 483 -14.32 -13.66 -16.44
CA ARG A 483 -13.94 -14.84 -17.21
C ARG A 483 -14.63 -14.86 -18.57
N SER A 484 -13.86 -15.16 -19.62
CA SER A 484 -14.41 -15.33 -20.97
C SER A 484 -15.03 -16.72 -21.19
N ASP A 485 -14.69 -17.68 -20.35
CA ASP A 485 -15.10 -19.10 -20.45
C ASP A 485 -16.19 -19.50 -19.46
N ALA A 486 -16.78 -18.55 -18.72
CA ALA A 486 -17.75 -18.86 -17.68
C ALA A 486 -18.80 -17.76 -17.51
N PRO A 487 -20.03 -18.12 -17.10
CA PRO A 487 -21.09 -17.16 -16.87
C PRO A 487 -20.83 -16.29 -15.63
N VAL A 488 -21.66 -15.26 -15.47
CA VAL A 488 -21.67 -14.42 -14.26
C VAL A 488 -22.31 -15.21 -13.10
N GLU A 489 -21.73 -15.07 -11.91
CA GLU A 489 -22.24 -15.66 -10.67
C GLU A 489 -23.59 -15.02 -10.30
N SER A 490 -24.57 -15.84 -9.95
CA SER A 490 -25.84 -15.34 -9.44
C SER A 490 -25.73 -14.93 -7.97
N PRO A 491 -26.54 -13.97 -7.48
CA PRO A 491 -26.50 -13.55 -6.08
C PRO A 491 -26.71 -14.68 -5.06
N SER A 492 -27.46 -15.73 -5.45
CA SER A 492 -27.71 -16.90 -4.58
C SER A 492 -26.51 -17.84 -4.46
N GLU A 493 -25.54 -17.74 -5.35
CA GLU A 493 -24.30 -18.54 -5.36
C GLU A 493 -23.14 -17.81 -4.71
N ALA A 494 -23.31 -16.52 -4.42
CA ALA A 494 -22.23 -15.67 -3.90
C ALA A 494 -21.63 -16.21 -2.60
N CYS A 495 -20.33 -16.41 -2.60
CA CYS A 495 -19.60 -16.96 -1.47
C CYS A 495 -18.16 -16.45 -1.44
N HIS A 496 -17.55 -16.52 -0.26
CA HIS A 496 -16.10 -16.44 -0.15
C HIS A 496 -15.49 -17.78 -0.57
N LEU A 497 -14.51 -17.75 -1.47
CA LEU A 497 -13.61 -18.88 -1.67
C LEU A 497 -12.45 -18.75 -0.71
N VAL A 498 -12.29 -19.72 0.16
CA VAL A 498 -11.19 -19.80 1.11
C VAL A 498 -10.18 -20.80 0.60
N ILE A 499 -8.95 -20.37 0.45
CA ILE A 499 -7.83 -21.20 0.03
C ILE A 499 -6.82 -21.35 1.17
N SER A 500 -6.19 -22.49 1.25
CA SER A 500 -5.05 -22.75 2.16
C SER A 500 -4.14 -23.81 1.57
N GLN A 501 -2.95 -23.94 2.15
CA GLN A 501 -1.99 -24.97 1.78
C GLN A 501 -1.61 -25.77 3.01
N GLN A 502 -1.54 -27.11 2.87
CA GLN A 502 -0.97 -27.98 3.89
C GLN A 502 -0.08 -29.03 3.20
N ASN A 503 1.19 -29.08 3.58
CA ASN A 503 2.17 -30.01 3.01
C ASN A 503 2.23 -30.02 1.47
N GLY A 504 2.05 -28.84 0.85
CA GLY A 504 2.04 -28.70 -0.61
C GLY A 504 0.68 -28.96 -1.28
N GLU A 505 -0.30 -29.48 -0.55
CA GLU A 505 -1.65 -29.68 -1.08
C GLU A 505 -2.50 -28.45 -0.89
N ILE A 506 -3.17 -28.02 -1.97
CA ILE A 506 -4.06 -26.85 -1.97
C ILE A 506 -5.46 -27.29 -1.61
N SER A 507 -6.00 -26.67 -0.56
CA SER A 507 -7.40 -26.83 -0.16
C SER A 507 -8.21 -25.62 -0.58
N VAL A 508 -9.41 -25.86 -1.09
CA VAL A 508 -10.39 -24.82 -1.46
C VAL A 508 -11.72 -25.17 -0.85
N ARG A 509 -12.32 -24.24 -0.14
CA ARG A 509 -13.67 -24.37 0.41
C ARG A 509 -14.50 -23.12 0.21
N SER A 510 -15.82 -23.27 0.09
CA SER A 510 -16.75 -22.15 0.02
C SER A 510 -17.29 -21.81 1.41
N VAL A 511 -17.37 -20.52 1.70
CA VAL A 511 -17.92 -19.99 2.95
C VAL A 511 -18.99 -18.97 2.61
N PRO A 512 -20.17 -19.00 3.25
CA PRO A 512 -21.22 -18.01 3.03
C PRO A 512 -20.72 -16.58 3.28
N LEU A 513 -21.23 -15.59 2.54
CA LEU A 513 -20.87 -14.18 2.76
C LEU A 513 -21.18 -13.69 4.18
N ASN A 514 -22.21 -14.26 4.79
CA ASN A 514 -22.64 -13.94 6.17
C ASN A 514 -22.08 -14.92 7.22
N TYR A 515 -20.88 -15.45 7.03
CA TYR A 515 -20.29 -16.44 7.94
C TYR A 515 -20.14 -15.97 9.40
N PHE A 516 -20.15 -14.66 9.64
CA PHE A 516 -20.24 -14.10 11.00
C PHE A 516 -21.65 -14.11 11.58
N GLY A 517 -22.68 -14.48 10.80
CA GLY A 517 -24.08 -14.40 11.21
C GLY A 517 -24.64 -12.98 11.11
N ASP A 518 -25.60 -12.63 11.98
CA ASP A 518 -26.12 -11.26 12.07
C ASP A 518 -25.12 -10.35 12.79
N LEU A 519 -24.54 -9.42 12.06
CA LEU A 519 -23.45 -8.58 12.54
C LEU A 519 -23.82 -7.74 13.77
N LYS A 520 -25.08 -7.31 13.89
CA LYS A 520 -25.53 -6.53 15.04
C LYS A 520 -25.59 -7.40 16.30
N THR A 521 -26.20 -8.56 16.18
CA THR A 521 -26.28 -9.54 17.27
C THR A 521 -24.90 -9.97 17.74
N GLU A 522 -24.02 -10.30 16.81
CA GLU A 522 -22.63 -10.69 17.15
C GLU A 522 -21.85 -9.55 17.80
N TYR A 523 -22.01 -8.32 17.29
CA TYR A 523 -21.37 -7.16 17.89
C TYR A 523 -21.86 -6.91 19.33
N GLU A 524 -23.16 -6.95 19.56
CA GLU A 524 -23.75 -6.78 20.88
C GLU A 524 -23.31 -7.89 21.85
N ALA A 525 -23.20 -9.12 21.37
CA ALA A 525 -22.79 -10.26 22.19
C ALA A 525 -21.30 -10.25 22.57
N ARG A 526 -20.42 -9.83 21.65
CA ARG A 526 -18.97 -10.00 21.78
C ARG A 526 -18.19 -8.75 22.12
N ASN A 527 -18.79 -7.56 22.01
CA ASN A 527 -18.11 -6.28 22.16
C ASN A 527 -18.61 -5.44 23.35
N GLN A 528 -19.25 -6.06 24.33
CA GLN A 528 -19.77 -5.35 25.52
C GLN A 528 -18.66 -4.60 26.27
N ASP A 529 -17.51 -5.22 26.43
CA ASP A 529 -16.33 -4.61 27.06
C ASP A 529 -15.81 -3.40 26.25
N TYR A 530 -15.90 -3.47 24.93
CA TYR A 530 -15.47 -2.39 24.04
C TYR A 530 -16.40 -1.17 24.13
N ILE A 531 -17.71 -1.39 24.16
CA ILE A 531 -18.71 -0.33 24.30
C ILE A 531 -18.54 0.42 25.64
N LEU A 532 -18.34 -0.34 26.73
CA LEU A 532 -18.08 0.22 28.05
C LEU A 532 -16.76 1.02 28.05
N HIS A 533 -15.72 0.48 27.44
CA HIS A 533 -14.42 1.13 27.37
C HIS A 533 -14.44 2.39 26.47
N GLU A 534 -15.24 2.42 25.44
CA GLU A 534 -15.42 3.61 24.59
C GLU A 534 -16.02 4.77 25.39
N SER A 535 -17.01 4.50 26.24
CA SER A 535 -17.59 5.51 27.11
C SER A 535 -16.57 6.10 28.09
N GLU A 536 -15.67 5.28 28.63
CA GLU A 536 -14.56 5.73 29.48
C GLU A 536 -13.54 6.56 28.70
N LEU A 537 -13.22 6.18 27.45
CA LEU A 537 -12.28 6.92 26.60
C LEU A 537 -12.78 8.32 26.25
N LEU A 538 -14.08 8.49 26.10
CA LEU A 538 -14.70 9.80 25.83
C LEU A 538 -14.70 10.71 27.06
N THR A 539 -14.67 10.14 28.26
CA THR A 539 -14.74 10.86 29.54
C THR A 539 -13.37 11.10 30.18
N THR A 540 -12.32 10.39 29.74
CA THR A 540 -10.98 10.49 30.36
C THR A 540 -10.26 11.77 29.89
N PRO A 541 -9.73 12.62 30.79
CA PRO A 541 -8.92 13.77 30.43
C PRO A 541 -7.69 13.35 29.64
N LYS A 542 -7.22 14.22 28.73
CA LYS A 542 -5.96 14.05 28.01
C LYS A 542 -4.85 13.67 29.01
N LEU A 543 -4.16 12.56 28.77
CA LEU A 543 -3.02 12.17 29.60
C LEU A 543 -2.00 13.31 29.66
N PRO A 544 -1.48 13.65 30.84
CA PRO A 544 -0.42 14.63 30.97
C PRO A 544 0.79 14.18 30.15
N THR A 545 1.44 15.09 29.46
CA THR A 545 2.66 14.88 28.67
C THR A 545 3.90 14.61 29.53
N THR A 546 3.75 14.35 30.83
CA THR A 546 4.85 14.11 31.76
C THR A 546 5.24 12.63 31.81
N ASN A 547 6.55 12.41 31.71
CA ASN A 547 7.24 11.14 31.90
C ASN A 547 6.91 10.49 33.27
N SER A 548 5.79 9.81 33.39
CA SER A 548 5.57 8.89 34.49
C SER A 548 6.09 7.52 34.05
N GLN A 549 7.14 7.07 34.71
CA GLN A 549 7.66 5.72 34.58
C GLN A 549 6.56 4.73 34.95
N LEU A 550 6.03 4.03 33.94
CA LEU A 550 5.26 2.81 34.19
C LEU A 550 6.22 1.71 34.63
N PRO A 551 5.81 0.82 35.57
CA PRO A 551 6.66 -0.29 35.97
C PRO A 551 6.97 -1.14 34.73
N THR A 552 8.24 -1.23 34.38
CA THR A 552 8.76 -2.14 33.39
C THR A 552 8.65 -3.55 33.92
N ASN A 553 7.55 -4.23 33.64
CA ASN A 553 7.57 -5.69 33.70
C ASN A 553 8.47 -6.14 32.55
N ASN A 554 9.72 -6.44 32.92
CA ASN A 554 10.68 -7.14 32.08
C ASN A 554 10.20 -8.58 31.85
N SER A 555 9.18 -8.76 31.03
CA SER A 555 8.95 -10.05 30.40
C SER A 555 10.08 -10.23 29.39
N GLN A 556 11.03 -11.08 29.74
CA GLN A 556 12.18 -11.43 28.91
C GLN A 556 11.67 -12.01 27.59
N LEU A 557 11.76 -11.21 26.51
CA LEU A 557 11.77 -11.76 25.18
C LEU A 557 13.03 -12.62 25.05
N SER A 558 12.85 -13.93 24.99
CA SER A 558 13.93 -14.85 24.69
C SER A 558 14.27 -14.71 23.20
N THR A 559 15.30 -13.94 22.89
CA THR A 559 15.88 -13.91 21.54
C THR A 559 17.07 -14.85 21.53
N THR A 560 16.99 -15.90 20.72
CA THR A 560 18.15 -16.76 20.46
C THR A 560 18.78 -16.26 19.16
N ASN A 561 20.00 -15.74 19.26
CA ASN A 561 20.78 -15.35 18.09
C ASN A 561 21.48 -16.58 17.51
N TYR A 562 21.15 -16.95 16.29
CA TYR A 562 21.98 -17.85 15.51
C TYR A 562 23.07 -17.00 14.85
N GLN A 563 24.31 -17.18 15.30
CA GLN A 563 25.44 -16.59 14.58
C GLN A 563 25.69 -17.41 13.32
N LEU A 564 25.66 -16.74 12.18
CA LEU A 564 26.23 -17.25 10.96
C LEU A 564 27.69 -17.62 11.18
N PRO A 565 28.22 -18.63 10.45
CA PRO A 565 29.66 -18.79 10.34
C PRO A 565 30.21 -17.43 9.91
N THR A 566 31.18 -16.93 10.67
CA THR A 566 31.83 -15.64 10.48
C THR A 566 32.64 -15.63 9.19
N ASN A 567 31.98 -15.66 8.06
CA ASN A 567 32.56 -15.07 6.87
C ASN A 567 32.30 -13.58 7.03
N THR A 568 33.35 -12.84 7.35
CA THR A 568 33.40 -11.40 7.28
C THR A 568 33.00 -11.01 5.85
N TYR A 569 31.70 -10.76 5.63
CA TYR A 569 31.26 -10.09 4.42
C TYR A 569 31.84 -8.68 4.51
N GLN A 570 32.96 -8.48 3.87
CA GLN A 570 33.43 -7.15 3.55
C GLN A 570 32.33 -6.54 2.67
N LEU A 571 31.81 -5.39 3.10
CA LEU A 571 30.99 -4.58 2.20
C LEU A 571 31.78 -4.48 0.88
N PRO A 572 31.19 -4.91 -0.26
CA PRO A 572 31.87 -4.82 -1.53
C PRO A 572 32.35 -3.41 -1.74
N THR A 573 33.43 -3.25 -2.48
CA THR A 573 33.97 -1.93 -2.89
C THR A 573 32.79 -1.05 -3.25
N ILE A 574 32.56 0.04 -2.51
CA ILE A 574 31.31 0.80 -2.50
C ILE A 574 31.17 1.52 -3.84
N SER A 575 30.68 0.80 -4.83
CA SER A 575 30.33 1.36 -6.14
C SER A 575 28.83 1.30 -6.31
N PRO A 576 28.18 2.42 -6.63
CA PRO A 576 26.74 2.44 -6.89
C PRO A 576 26.36 1.46 -7.99
N ILE A 577 25.27 0.74 -7.79
CA ILE A 577 24.72 -0.15 -8.83
C ILE A 577 24.34 0.68 -10.06
N PRO A 578 24.83 0.35 -11.24
CA PRO A 578 24.50 1.08 -12.46
C PRO A 578 23.01 1.16 -12.70
N CYS A 579 22.51 2.36 -12.93
CA CYS A 579 21.11 2.60 -13.27
C CYS A 579 20.99 3.85 -14.15
N SER A 580 20.09 3.83 -15.11
CA SER A 580 19.80 4.98 -15.96
C SER A 580 19.14 6.13 -15.20
N ALA A 581 18.45 5.83 -14.10
CA ALA A 581 17.81 6.81 -13.26
C ALA A 581 18.76 7.38 -12.20
N ARG A 582 18.65 8.68 -11.96
CA ARG A 582 19.37 9.38 -10.90
C ARG A 582 18.37 10.11 -10.02
N PRO A 583 17.61 9.37 -9.19
CA PRO A 583 16.48 9.91 -8.46
C PRO A 583 16.85 10.96 -7.42
N ILE A 584 18.08 10.94 -6.93
CA ILE A 584 18.57 11.78 -5.84
C ILE A 584 19.81 12.54 -6.30
N ARG A 585 19.79 13.85 -6.04
CA ARG A 585 20.90 14.75 -6.27
C ARG A 585 21.32 15.42 -4.98
N TYR A 586 22.61 15.44 -4.75
CA TYR A 586 23.24 16.18 -3.66
C TYR A 586 23.92 17.44 -4.16
N ASP A 587 23.83 18.48 -3.35
CA ASP A 587 24.72 19.66 -3.44
C ASP A 587 25.76 19.51 -2.35
N SER A 588 27.01 19.19 -2.74
CA SER A 588 28.12 18.96 -1.83
C SER A 588 28.53 20.21 -1.07
N THR A 589 28.19 21.41 -1.57
CA THR A 589 28.49 22.67 -0.89
C THR A 589 27.55 22.96 0.27
N LEU A 590 26.35 22.40 0.24
CA LEU A 590 25.31 22.55 1.25
C LEU A 590 25.22 21.35 2.20
N CYS A 591 25.62 20.18 1.73
CA CYS A 591 25.51 18.95 2.50
C CYS A 591 26.55 18.93 3.64
N ILE A 592 26.10 18.60 4.85
CA ILE A 592 26.95 18.52 6.05
C ILE A 592 27.30 17.07 6.43
N GLY A 593 26.97 16.09 5.62
CA GLY A 593 27.30 14.68 5.87
C GLY A 593 26.63 14.07 7.11
N CYS A 594 25.48 14.58 7.53
CA CYS A 594 24.82 14.11 8.77
C CYS A 594 24.13 12.74 8.67
N ASN A 595 24.04 12.15 7.50
CA ASN A 595 23.46 10.85 7.19
C ASN A 595 21.96 10.65 7.58
N ARG A 596 21.23 11.71 7.96
CA ARG A 596 19.79 11.60 8.30
C ARG A 596 18.96 11.08 7.15
N CYS A 597 19.29 11.48 5.91
CA CYS A 597 18.59 11.00 4.71
C CYS A 597 18.77 9.50 4.48
N ALA A 598 19.95 8.94 4.77
CA ALA A 598 20.19 7.50 4.73
C ALA A 598 19.39 6.77 5.83
N SER A 599 19.36 7.31 7.04
CA SER A 599 18.66 6.65 8.16
C SER A 599 17.15 6.56 7.98
N VAL A 600 16.54 7.42 7.17
CA VAL A 600 15.07 7.39 6.90
C VAL A 600 14.71 6.73 5.58
N CYS A 601 15.69 6.34 4.77
CA CYS A 601 15.41 5.70 3.50
C CYS A 601 14.81 4.31 3.74
N GLN A 602 13.54 4.14 3.38
CA GLN A 602 12.80 2.90 3.61
C GLN A 602 13.28 1.75 2.73
N CYS A 603 13.83 2.06 1.56
CA CYS A 603 14.33 1.08 0.60
C CYS A 603 15.85 0.90 0.67
N ASP A 604 16.52 1.53 1.63
CA ASP A 604 17.97 1.53 1.76
C ASP A 604 18.74 1.95 0.48
N VAL A 605 18.09 2.79 -0.35
CA VAL A 605 18.71 3.37 -1.56
C VAL A 605 19.97 4.16 -1.22
N LEU A 606 20.00 4.72 -0.01
CA LEU A 606 21.08 5.57 0.49
C LEU A 606 21.86 4.86 1.58
N LEU A 607 23.15 4.71 1.37
CA LEU A 607 24.07 4.23 2.41
C LEU A 607 24.88 5.40 2.98
N PRO A 608 25.14 5.40 4.29
CA PRO A 608 26.01 6.41 4.90
C PRO A 608 27.39 6.44 4.23
N SER A 609 27.92 7.65 3.96
CA SER A 609 29.30 7.75 3.48
C SER A 609 30.28 7.25 4.56
N PRO A 610 31.29 6.47 4.20
CA PRO A 610 32.38 6.10 5.10
C PRO A 610 33.25 7.30 5.44
N VAL A 611 33.21 8.36 4.64
CA VAL A 611 33.97 9.57 4.84
C VAL A 611 33.15 10.60 5.62
N LYS A 612 33.66 11.01 6.76
CA LYS A 612 32.98 11.99 7.62
C LYS A 612 32.85 13.34 6.89
N GLY A 613 31.61 13.84 6.86
CA GLY A 613 31.28 15.14 6.24
C GLY A 613 30.82 15.05 4.79
N GLU A 614 30.97 13.90 4.16
CA GLU A 614 30.44 13.67 2.81
C GLU A 614 28.99 13.25 2.83
N HIS A 615 28.31 13.48 1.71
CA HIS A 615 26.92 13.03 1.54
C HIS A 615 26.84 11.50 1.42
N PRO A 616 25.71 10.88 1.79
CA PRO A 616 25.46 9.45 1.57
C PRO A 616 25.64 9.02 0.11
N ILE A 617 25.99 7.77 -0.06
CA ILE A 617 26.11 7.15 -1.37
C ILE A 617 24.72 6.73 -1.83
N VAL A 618 24.35 7.08 -3.06
CA VAL A 618 23.12 6.57 -3.70
C VAL A 618 23.46 5.19 -4.28
N MET A 619 23.30 4.14 -3.47
CA MET A 619 23.76 2.81 -3.82
C MET A 619 22.82 2.08 -4.78
N TYR A 620 21.51 2.16 -4.54
CA TYR A 620 20.48 1.44 -5.30
C TYR A 620 19.48 2.40 -5.95
N PRO A 621 19.92 3.27 -6.89
CA PRO A 621 19.06 4.33 -7.43
C PRO A 621 17.79 3.80 -8.12
N GLY A 622 17.83 2.62 -8.74
CA GLY A 622 16.68 1.98 -9.39
C GLY A 622 15.53 1.60 -8.44
N GLU A 623 15.80 1.50 -7.16
CA GLU A 623 14.82 1.09 -6.14
C GLU A 623 14.11 2.29 -5.47
N CYS A 624 14.47 3.52 -5.85
CA CYS A 624 13.83 4.71 -5.30
C CYS A 624 12.40 4.85 -5.81
N TYR A 625 11.42 4.95 -4.89
CA TYR A 625 10.02 5.18 -5.23
C TYR A 625 9.55 6.62 -4.97
N TYR A 626 10.48 7.55 -4.85
CA TYR A 626 10.25 8.99 -4.76
C TYR A 626 9.39 9.46 -3.57
N CYS A 627 9.44 8.81 -2.44
CA CYS A 627 8.67 9.21 -1.25
C CYS A 627 9.06 10.60 -0.69
N GLY A 628 10.25 11.11 -1.00
CA GLY A 628 10.73 12.41 -0.54
C GLY A 628 11.18 12.47 0.93
N ALA A 629 11.15 11.36 1.66
CA ALA A 629 11.53 11.35 3.09
C ALA A 629 12.96 11.87 3.34
N CYS A 630 13.88 11.53 2.45
CA CYS A 630 15.27 12.00 2.52
C CYS A 630 15.39 13.52 2.39
N VAL A 631 14.56 14.15 1.54
CA VAL A 631 14.53 15.61 1.38
C VAL A 631 13.88 16.26 2.59
N MET A 632 12.80 15.69 3.10
CA MET A 632 12.04 16.25 4.23
C MET A 632 12.83 16.25 5.54
N VAL A 633 13.71 15.27 5.75
CA VAL A 633 14.50 15.16 6.98
C VAL A 633 15.81 15.97 6.92
N CYS A 634 16.18 16.48 5.75
CA CYS A 634 17.43 17.21 5.57
C CYS A 634 17.39 18.54 6.32
N PRO A 635 18.36 18.82 7.22
CA PRO A 635 18.40 20.08 7.96
C PRO A 635 18.92 21.25 7.11
N ARG A 636 19.40 20.99 5.89
CA ARG A 636 19.90 21.98 4.95
C ARG A 636 19.02 22.00 3.71
N GLU A 637 18.26 23.06 3.55
CA GLU A 637 17.42 23.24 2.37
C GLU A 637 18.27 23.24 1.10
N GLY A 638 17.84 22.51 0.07
CA GLY A 638 18.55 22.41 -1.21
C GLY A 638 19.72 21.43 -1.24
N ALA A 639 20.24 20.96 -0.09
CA ALA A 639 21.37 20.03 -0.05
C ALA A 639 21.05 18.66 -0.65
N ILE A 640 19.79 18.26 -0.64
CA ILE A 640 19.29 17.05 -1.30
C ILE A 640 17.96 17.35 -1.99
N ARG A 641 17.78 16.83 -3.18
CA ARG A 641 16.55 16.98 -3.96
C ARG A 641 16.26 15.73 -4.78
N LEU A 642 14.98 15.53 -5.10
CA LEU A 642 14.55 14.49 -6.03
C LEU A 642 14.69 14.98 -7.47
N GLU A 643 15.01 14.06 -8.37
CA GLU A 643 14.98 14.29 -9.80
C GLU A 643 14.14 13.22 -10.50
N HIS A 644 12.93 13.60 -10.85
CA HIS A 644 11.98 12.66 -11.47
C HIS A 644 12.43 12.31 -12.90
N PRO A 645 12.32 11.04 -13.30
CA PRO A 645 12.57 10.63 -14.68
C PRO A 645 11.60 11.31 -15.63
N LEU A 646 11.98 11.44 -16.90
CA LEU A 646 11.19 12.16 -17.91
C LEU A 646 9.73 11.68 -17.98
N MET A 647 9.52 10.38 -17.85
CA MET A 647 8.19 9.78 -17.92
C MET A 647 7.26 10.18 -16.77
N ASN A 648 7.83 10.51 -15.60
CA ASN A 648 7.08 10.89 -14.41
C ASN A 648 6.98 12.41 -14.22
N ARG A 649 7.55 13.19 -15.13
CA ARG A 649 7.55 14.64 -15.00
C ARG A 649 6.20 15.21 -15.42
N ALA A 650 5.70 16.16 -14.62
CA ALA A 650 4.52 16.91 -14.97
C ALA A 650 4.70 17.59 -16.33
N ARG A 651 3.72 17.44 -17.20
CA ARG A 651 3.65 18.09 -18.51
C ARG A 651 2.50 19.07 -18.48
N PHE A 652 2.79 20.30 -18.81
CA PHE A 652 1.81 21.37 -18.81
C PHE A 652 2.08 22.36 -19.93
N VAL A 653 1.03 23.05 -20.32
CA VAL A 653 1.04 24.09 -21.33
C VAL A 653 0.32 25.33 -20.80
N PRO A 654 0.61 26.53 -21.29
CA PRO A 654 -0.18 27.70 -20.96
C PRO A 654 -1.65 27.51 -21.30
N VAL A 655 -2.52 28.08 -20.50
CA VAL A 655 -3.95 28.15 -20.83
C VAL A 655 -4.12 28.90 -22.15
N LYS A 656 -4.80 28.28 -23.09
CA LYS A 656 -5.13 28.94 -24.36
C LYS A 656 -6.15 30.04 -24.08
N PRO A 657 -5.98 31.25 -24.65
CA PRO A 657 -7.06 32.22 -24.63
C PRO A 657 -8.30 31.60 -25.27
N GLU A 658 -9.46 31.87 -24.71
CA GLU A 658 -10.71 31.46 -25.37
C GLU A 658 -10.71 32.00 -26.81
N PRO A 659 -11.06 31.19 -27.81
CA PRO A 659 -11.26 31.72 -29.14
C PRO A 659 -12.34 32.82 -29.01
N HIS A 660 -11.96 34.03 -29.35
CA HIS A 660 -12.91 35.14 -29.42
C HIS A 660 -14.08 34.70 -30.27
N GLN A 661 -15.27 34.65 -29.69
CA GLN A 661 -16.52 34.37 -30.37
C GLN A 661 -16.80 35.45 -31.42
#